data_01bb017d4636ccf588175294f2386baf
#
_entry.id   01bb017d4636ccf588175294f2386baf
#
_cell.length_a   1.000
_cell.length_b   1.000
_cell.length_c   1.000
_cell.angle_alpha   90.00
_cell.angle_beta   90.00
_cell.angle_gamma   90.00
#
_symmetry.space_group_name_H-M   'P 1'
#
loop_
_entity.id
_entity.type
_entity.pdbx_description
1 polymer ?
#
loop_
_entity_poly.entity_id
_entity_poly.type
_entity_poly.pdbx_seq_one_letter_code
_entity_poly.pdbx_strand_id
1 'polypeptide(L)'
;MAKRTKKNETDRNSEELNINAHILGAGEVVEQHITDTLEVNYMPYAMSVIMSRAIPEIDGFKPSHRKLLYTMYKMGLLQGGTIKSANIVGRTMQLNPHGDAAIYETMIRLARGNESLLHPYVESKGNFGKSYSKNMQYAASRYTEAKLAPISAELFRDIDKDTVDFVPNYDNTMTEPTLLPVTFPSVLVNANMGIAVGMASNICSFNLKEICDTTVALIKDPDADITETLKAPDFIGGGQILYDEDKMNEIFRTGRGSFKIRAKYSYDKKNNCIDIYEIPATTTTEAIIDKIVELAKGGKAKEISDIRDETDKKGLKITIDLKRGTDADKLMKKLYKMTPIEDSFGCNFNVLIAGTPRVLGVRELLLEWIAFRTECVNRRVFFDLSKAKDRLHLLEGLQKILLDIDKAIRIIRSTDEESEVVPNLMIGFGIDKIQADYVAEIKLRHLNREYILKKTEDIEKLRAEIEDMEDILASRSRVKKIIVNELSDVVKNYDKPRRSEIIYTSDIDDESEPDEEIPNYPVTLFFTKEGYFKKITPQSLRMSGEQKLKENDEIIETVEATNNTELLFFTDKCRVYKAKAADFDDSKASVLGDYVASKLEMEPDENAVYMAVTTDYKGFMLFFFENGKLAKIDLSAYETKTNRKKLIKAYCEKFPVVNMFCVTEDKEYVMKSTSGRILLLNTGAIAVKTTKDSMGVSVMTLKKGHRVSSVKEYTDGEFVKPARYRTRTLPAAGATLSADDVGEQLTL
;
A
#
# COMPACT_ATOMS: atom_id res chain seq x y z
N MET A 1 45.10 10.36 -54.65
CA MET A 1 44.72 9.22 -53.77
C MET A 1 43.44 9.58 -53.03
N ALA A 2 42.33 9.14 -53.56
CA ALA A 2 40.99 9.44 -52.98
C ALA A 2 40.55 8.28 -52.07
N LYS A 3 40.30 8.57 -50.80
CA LYS A 3 39.71 7.61 -49.87
C LYS A 3 38.20 7.51 -50.13
N ARG A 4 37.74 6.34 -50.57
CA ARG A 4 36.32 5.95 -50.57
C ARG A 4 35.89 5.75 -49.12
N THR A 5 35.01 6.58 -48.64
CA THR A 5 34.25 6.38 -47.39
C THR A 5 33.15 5.36 -47.64
N LYS A 6 33.08 4.34 -46.79
CA LYS A 6 31.96 3.39 -46.74
C LYS A 6 30.73 4.14 -46.23
N LYS A 7 29.66 4.20 -47.00
CA LYS A 7 28.31 4.61 -46.56
C LYS A 7 27.79 3.52 -45.65
N ASN A 8 27.44 3.89 -44.43
CA ASN A 8 26.93 2.98 -43.42
C ASN A 8 25.50 2.54 -43.75
N GLU A 9 25.17 1.29 -43.44
CA GLU A 9 23.83 0.68 -43.53
C GLU A 9 22.77 1.34 -42.66
N THR A 10 23.12 2.27 -41.78
CA THR A 10 22.21 3.08 -40.95
C THR A 10 21.37 4.07 -41.74
N ASP A 11 21.79 4.47 -42.96
CA ASP A 11 21.02 5.46 -43.73
C ASP A 11 19.78 4.86 -44.44
N ARG A 12 19.65 3.53 -44.53
CA ARG A 12 18.46 2.91 -45.14
C ARG A 12 17.25 2.77 -44.22
N ASN A 13 17.48 2.66 -42.89
CA ASN A 13 16.39 2.57 -41.95
C ASN A 13 15.75 3.94 -41.59
N SER A 14 16.46 5.05 -41.81
CA SER A 14 15.92 6.38 -41.58
C SER A 14 14.97 6.84 -42.68
N GLU A 15 15.10 6.31 -43.90
CA GLU A 15 14.18 6.65 -45.00
C GLU A 15 12.83 5.93 -44.93
N GLU A 16 12.76 4.73 -44.31
CA GLU A 16 11.49 4.01 -44.14
C GLU A 16 10.63 4.54 -42.97
N LEU A 17 11.24 5.17 -41.96
CA LEU A 17 10.52 5.82 -40.87
C LEU A 17 9.93 7.19 -41.23
N ASN A 18 10.33 7.79 -42.36
CA ASN A 18 9.92 9.12 -42.76
C ASN A 18 8.63 9.15 -43.61
N ILE A 19 7.95 8.05 -43.83
CA ILE A 19 6.73 7.97 -44.68
C ILE A 19 5.52 8.66 -44.03
N ASN A 20 5.53 8.92 -42.72
CA ASN A 20 4.43 9.62 -42.02
C ASN A 20 4.71 11.10 -41.68
N ALA A 21 5.86 11.66 -42.12
CA ALA A 21 6.28 13.01 -41.73
C ALA A 21 5.77 14.12 -42.68
N HIS A 22 4.82 13.85 -43.55
CA HIS A 22 4.19 14.88 -44.45
C HIS A 22 2.89 15.46 -43.87
N ILE A 23 2.81 15.61 -42.55
CA ILE A 23 1.81 16.48 -41.94
C ILE A 23 2.42 17.90 -41.94
N LEU A 24 1.91 18.77 -42.76
CA LEU A 24 2.27 20.20 -42.80
C LEU A 24 2.10 20.79 -41.37
N GLY A 25 3.20 21.16 -40.73
CA GLY A 25 3.25 21.63 -39.35
C GLY A 25 3.76 20.63 -38.28
N ALA A 26 4.17 19.44 -38.69
CA ALA A 26 4.91 18.57 -37.77
C ALA A 26 6.30 19.17 -37.48
N GLY A 27 6.67 19.25 -36.21
CA GLY A 27 8.01 19.68 -35.80
C GLY A 27 9.11 18.72 -36.28
N GLU A 28 10.34 19.12 -36.13
CA GLU A 28 11.51 18.28 -36.39
C GLU A 28 11.51 17.03 -35.50
N VAL A 29 11.59 15.84 -36.10
CA VAL A 29 11.70 14.58 -35.37
C VAL A 29 13.16 14.39 -34.96
N VAL A 30 13.44 14.46 -33.67
CA VAL A 30 14.76 14.26 -33.10
C VAL A 30 14.80 12.88 -32.44
N GLU A 31 15.81 12.08 -32.78
CA GLU A 31 16.07 10.82 -32.05
C GLU A 31 16.64 11.14 -30.67
N GLN A 32 15.98 10.62 -29.64
CA GLN A 32 16.40 10.77 -28.25
C GLN A 32 16.37 9.41 -27.55
N HIS A 33 17.42 9.08 -26.78
CA HIS A 33 17.44 7.87 -25.97
C HIS A 33 16.36 7.92 -24.92
N ILE A 34 15.69 6.78 -24.69
CA ILE A 34 14.63 6.67 -23.66
C ILE A 34 15.16 7.00 -22.26
N THR A 35 16.43 6.71 -21.98
CA THR A 35 17.11 7.05 -20.72
C THR A 35 17.12 8.56 -20.48
N ASP A 36 17.47 9.34 -21.50
CA ASP A 36 17.53 10.80 -21.40
C ASP A 36 16.12 11.40 -21.17
N THR A 37 15.13 10.83 -21.85
CA THR A 37 13.72 11.21 -21.64
C THR A 37 13.27 10.88 -20.21
N LEU A 38 13.65 9.73 -19.67
CA LEU A 38 13.34 9.35 -18.30
C LEU A 38 14.02 10.27 -17.28
N GLU A 39 15.31 10.56 -17.45
CA GLU A 39 16.05 11.41 -16.51
C GLU A 39 15.56 12.87 -16.55
N VAL A 40 15.36 13.45 -17.74
CA VAL A 40 15.07 14.88 -17.88
C VAL A 40 13.59 15.19 -17.69
N ASN A 41 12.69 14.32 -18.14
CA ASN A 41 11.24 14.62 -18.13
C ASN A 41 10.47 13.80 -17.10
N TYR A 42 10.74 12.50 -16.96
CA TYR A 42 9.95 11.62 -16.10
C TYR A 42 10.39 11.68 -14.64
N MET A 43 11.70 11.70 -14.36
CA MET A 43 12.21 11.75 -12.98
C MET A 43 11.79 13.03 -12.24
N PRO A 44 11.88 14.25 -12.82
CA PRO A 44 11.37 15.45 -12.15
C PRO A 44 9.84 15.39 -11.87
N TYR A 45 9.07 14.83 -12.81
CA TYR A 45 7.64 14.58 -12.58
C TYR A 45 7.41 13.61 -11.44
N ALA A 46 8.08 12.46 -11.44
CA ALA A 46 7.96 11.45 -10.39
C ALA A 46 8.34 12.03 -9.02
N MET A 47 9.45 12.76 -8.94
CA MET A 47 9.90 13.43 -7.71
C MET A 47 8.87 14.47 -7.24
N SER A 48 8.31 15.26 -8.12
CA SER A 48 7.26 16.23 -7.79
C SER A 48 6.01 15.54 -7.21
N VAL A 49 5.56 14.44 -7.82
CA VAL A 49 4.41 13.67 -7.31
C VAL A 49 4.70 13.06 -5.94
N ILE A 50 5.91 12.57 -5.71
CA ILE A 50 6.32 11.97 -4.44
C ILE A 50 6.36 13.05 -3.35
N MET A 51 7.15 14.10 -3.56
CA MET A 51 7.47 15.11 -2.53
C MET A 51 6.36 16.12 -2.31
N SER A 52 5.68 16.55 -3.39
CA SER A 52 4.77 17.69 -3.31
C SER A 52 3.29 17.32 -3.37
N ARG A 53 2.94 16.02 -3.43
CA ARG A 53 1.54 15.62 -3.63
C ARG A 53 1.08 14.41 -2.82
N ALA A 54 1.79 13.28 -2.89
CA ALA A 54 1.22 11.99 -2.51
C ALA A 54 1.64 11.49 -1.13
N ILE A 55 2.91 11.65 -0.76
CA ILE A 55 3.47 11.12 0.48
C ILE A 55 3.33 12.17 1.60
N PRO A 56 2.84 11.79 2.80
CA PRO A 56 2.79 12.70 3.94
C PRO A 56 4.18 12.96 4.52
N GLU A 57 4.34 14.12 5.15
CA GLU A 57 5.52 14.44 5.93
C GLU A 57 5.36 14.06 7.41
N ILE A 58 6.39 14.27 8.22
CA ILE A 58 6.41 13.90 9.64
C ILE A 58 5.29 14.56 10.46
N ASP A 59 4.80 15.71 10.03
CA ASP A 59 3.63 16.37 10.61
C ASP A 59 2.30 15.68 10.28
N GLY A 60 2.32 14.56 9.51
CA GLY A 60 1.14 13.77 9.12
C GLY A 60 0.33 14.32 7.97
N PHE A 61 0.79 15.40 7.34
CA PHE A 61 0.03 16.08 6.29
C PHE A 61 0.72 16.02 4.93
N LYS A 62 -0.11 15.96 3.89
CA LYS A 62 0.30 16.27 2.52
C LYS A 62 0.27 17.79 2.31
N PRO A 63 0.98 18.34 1.32
CA PRO A 63 0.95 19.78 1.05
C PRO A 63 -0.46 20.34 0.87
N SER A 64 -1.37 19.64 0.19
CA SER A 64 -2.76 20.07 0.01
C SER A 64 -3.54 20.17 1.32
N HIS A 65 -3.33 19.23 2.25
CA HIS A 65 -3.92 19.26 3.59
C HIS A 65 -3.41 20.47 4.37
N ARG A 66 -2.09 20.67 4.38
CA ARG A 66 -1.42 21.73 5.12
C ARG A 66 -1.86 23.11 4.64
N LYS A 67 -1.88 23.34 3.33
CA LYS A 67 -2.33 24.60 2.70
C LYS A 67 -3.79 24.94 3.04
N LEU A 68 -4.67 23.96 2.98
CA LEU A 68 -6.09 24.14 3.35
C LEU A 68 -6.24 24.48 4.83
N LEU A 69 -5.64 23.70 5.72
CA LEU A 69 -5.75 23.92 7.16
C LEU A 69 -5.11 25.24 7.59
N TYR A 70 -3.96 25.60 7.01
CA TYR A 70 -3.31 26.90 7.25
C TYR A 70 -4.15 28.08 6.76
N THR A 71 -4.77 27.98 5.58
CA THR A 71 -5.71 28.98 5.10
C THR A 71 -6.87 29.19 6.09
N MET A 72 -7.46 28.08 6.57
CA MET A 72 -8.55 28.15 7.56
C MET A 72 -8.09 28.79 8.87
N TYR A 73 -6.84 28.52 9.31
CA TYR A 73 -6.24 29.14 10.47
C TYR A 73 -6.06 30.66 10.27
N LYS A 74 -5.50 31.10 9.16
CA LYS A 74 -5.32 32.52 8.82
C LYS A 74 -6.64 33.27 8.66
N MET A 75 -7.72 32.57 8.31
CA MET A 75 -9.08 33.13 8.30
C MET A 75 -9.71 33.22 9.70
N GLY A 76 -9.02 32.82 10.76
CA GLY A 76 -9.52 32.88 12.15
C GLY A 76 -10.60 31.82 12.47
N LEU A 77 -10.72 30.75 11.66
CA LEU A 77 -11.77 29.74 11.79
C LEU A 77 -11.55 28.76 12.94
N LEU A 78 -10.53 28.93 13.76
CA LEU A 78 -10.33 28.15 14.97
C LEU A 78 -11.28 28.59 16.09
N GLN A 79 -11.54 29.89 16.21
CA GLN A 79 -12.36 30.47 17.28
C GLN A 79 -13.70 31.05 16.78
N GLY A 80 -13.86 31.18 15.47
CA GLY A 80 -15.03 31.77 14.81
C GLY A 80 -16.20 30.80 14.62
N GLY A 81 -17.26 31.29 13.99
CA GLY A 81 -18.37 30.50 13.48
C GLY A 81 -18.02 29.77 12.20
N THR A 82 -18.92 28.86 11.76
CA THR A 82 -18.80 28.20 10.46
C THR A 82 -19.04 29.20 9.33
N ILE A 83 -18.29 29.06 8.23
CA ILE A 83 -18.49 29.82 7.00
C ILE A 83 -18.69 28.88 5.80
N LYS A 84 -19.19 29.41 4.69
CA LYS A 84 -19.41 28.61 3.47
C LYS A 84 -18.11 27.95 2.99
N SER A 85 -18.18 26.66 2.73
CA SER A 85 -17.02 25.89 2.24
C SER A 85 -16.46 26.47 0.94
N ALA A 86 -17.31 26.99 0.04
CA ALA A 86 -16.87 27.66 -1.18
C ALA A 86 -15.96 28.87 -0.92
N ASN A 87 -16.18 29.63 0.16
CA ASN A 87 -15.31 30.75 0.53
C ASN A 87 -13.93 30.26 1.01
N ILE A 88 -13.89 29.20 1.79
CA ILE A 88 -12.63 28.59 2.23
C ILE A 88 -11.85 28.07 1.03
N VAL A 89 -12.51 27.35 0.13
CA VAL A 89 -11.92 26.82 -1.12
C VAL A 89 -11.30 27.94 -1.95
N GLY A 90 -12.07 29.03 -2.20
CA GLY A 90 -11.59 30.15 -2.97
C GLY A 90 -10.35 30.84 -2.35
N ARG A 91 -10.31 30.95 -1.01
CA ARG A 91 -9.12 31.50 -0.31
C ARG A 91 -7.93 30.55 -0.38
N THR A 92 -8.17 29.23 -0.29
CA THR A 92 -7.10 28.22 -0.36
C THR A 92 -6.40 28.21 -1.72
N MET A 93 -7.08 28.58 -2.80
CA MET A 93 -6.49 28.66 -4.14
C MET A 93 -5.31 29.64 -4.21
N GLN A 94 -5.20 30.61 -3.29
CA GLN A 94 -4.07 31.52 -3.21
C GLN A 94 -2.78 30.81 -2.80
N LEU A 95 -2.86 29.71 -2.06
CA LEU A 95 -1.72 28.87 -1.68
C LEU A 95 -1.63 27.60 -2.53
N ASN A 96 -2.76 27.09 -3.00
CA ASN A 96 -2.85 25.82 -3.72
C ASN A 96 -3.48 26.03 -5.11
N PRO A 97 -2.69 26.22 -6.18
CA PRO A 97 -3.17 26.55 -7.53
C PRO A 97 -3.73 25.32 -8.25
N HIS A 98 -4.65 24.62 -7.62
CA HIS A 98 -5.38 23.47 -8.17
C HIS A 98 -6.87 23.77 -8.28
N GLY A 99 -7.60 22.93 -9.02
CA GLY A 99 -9.05 23.06 -9.18
C GLY A 99 -9.79 23.05 -7.84
N ASP A 100 -10.84 23.84 -7.76
CA ASP A 100 -11.70 24.00 -6.58
C ASP A 100 -12.28 22.67 -6.08
N ALA A 101 -12.61 21.75 -6.99
CA ALA A 101 -13.09 20.41 -6.65
C ALA A 101 -12.07 19.64 -5.81
N ALA A 102 -10.78 19.63 -6.19
CA ALA A 102 -9.73 18.90 -5.48
C ALA A 102 -9.51 19.47 -4.05
N ILE A 103 -9.57 20.80 -3.91
CA ILE A 103 -9.47 21.44 -2.60
C ILE A 103 -10.68 21.11 -1.74
N TYR A 104 -11.88 21.10 -2.32
CA TYR A 104 -13.09 20.75 -1.60
C TYR A 104 -13.12 19.29 -1.18
N GLU A 105 -12.71 18.36 -2.04
CA GLU A 105 -12.56 16.94 -1.68
C GLU A 105 -11.55 16.75 -0.53
N THR A 106 -10.46 17.51 -0.51
CA THR A 106 -9.51 17.52 0.59
C THR A 106 -10.21 17.95 1.89
N MET A 107 -11.02 19.01 1.85
CA MET A 107 -11.81 19.46 2.99
C MET A 107 -12.81 18.41 3.46
N ILE A 108 -13.49 17.74 2.53
CA ILE A 108 -14.44 16.66 2.83
C ILE A 108 -13.74 15.56 3.66
N ARG A 109 -12.60 15.08 3.20
CA ARG A 109 -11.83 14.02 3.89
C ARG A 109 -11.35 14.41 5.29
N LEU A 110 -11.04 15.70 5.51
CA LEU A 110 -10.61 16.21 6.83
C LEU A 110 -11.81 16.53 7.75
N ALA A 111 -13.03 16.48 7.22
CA ALA A 111 -14.22 16.91 7.93
C ALA A 111 -14.89 15.79 8.75
N ARG A 112 -15.38 16.16 9.92
CA ARG A 112 -16.09 15.27 10.84
C ARG A 112 -17.30 14.56 10.21
N GLY A 113 -18.02 15.25 9.34
CA GLY A 113 -19.24 14.71 8.70
C GLY A 113 -18.97 13.57 7.74
N ASN A 114 -17.76 13.46 7.20
CA ASN A 114 -17.37 12.40 6.27
C ASN A 114 -17.01 11.08 6.96
N GLU A 115 -16.62 11.12 8.25
CA GLU A 115 -16.25 9.93 9.06
C GLU A 115 -15.09 9.12 8.44
N SER A 116 -14.08 9.80 7.91
CA SER A 116 -12.86 9.17 7.40
C SER A 116 -11.70 9.17 8.39
N LEU A 117 -11.72 10.05 9.41
CA LEU A 117 -10.65 10.23 10.37
C LEU A 117 -11.11 9.96 11.80
N LEU A 118 -10.27 9.34 12.64
CA LEU A 118 -10.49 9.20 14.08
C LEU A 118 -10.61 10.56 14.77
N HIS A 119 -9.71 11.48 14.42
CA HIS A 119 -9.68 12.85 14.90
C HIS A 119 -9.76 13.83 13.72
N PRO A 120 -10.97 14.17 13.28
CA PRO A 120 -11.16 15.13 12.19
C PRO A 120 -10.66 16.51 12.57
N TYR A 121 -10.03 17.21 11.63
CA TYR A 121 -9.47 18.54 11.80
C TYR A 121 -10.44 19.66 11.41
N VAL A 122 -11.50 19.32 10.70
CA VAL A 122 -12.52 20.25 10.22
C VAL A 122 -13.89 19.89 10.82
N GLU A 123 -14.53 20.83 11.51
CA GLU A 123 -15.93 20.72 11.85
C GLU A 123 -16.80 21.11 10.66
N SER A 124 -17.86 20.35 10.46
CA SER A 124 -18.69 20.43 9.27
C SER A 124 -20.18 20.65 9.61
N LYS A 125 -20.83 21.48 8.81
CA LYS A 125 -22.28 21.69 8.88
C LYS A 125 -22.89 21.52 7.49
N GLY A 126 -23.86 20.64 7.38
CA GLY A 126 -24.45 20.22 6.10
C GLY A 126 -24.01 18.80 5.72
N ASN A 127 -24.26 18.39 4.48
CA ASN A 127 -23.94 17.06 3.99
C ASN A 127 -22.52 17.01 3.42
N PHE A 128 -21.63 16.33 4.12
CA PHE A 128 -20.23 16.06 3.72
C PHE A 128 -20.02 14.62 3.18
N GLY A 129 -21.12 13.90 2.88
CA GLY A 129 -21.05 12.51 2.46
C GLY A 129 -20.60 11.57 3.59
N LYS A 130 -20.35 10.32 3.24
CA LYS A 130 -19.84 9.28 4.15
C LYS A 130 -18.74 8.49 3.46
N SER A 131 -17.62 8.27 4.14
CA SER A 131 -16.47 7.55 3.58
C SER A 131 -16.76 6.07 3.30
N TYR A 132 -17.69 5.47 4.03
CA TYR A 132 -18.07 4.07 3.92
C TYR A 132 -19.17 3.80 2.87
N SER A 133 -19.66 4.83 2.17
CA SER A 133 -20.71 4.68 1.14
C SER A 133 -20.44 5.52 -0.10
N LYS A 134 -20.53 4.89 -1.27
CA LYS A 134 -20.43 5.56 -2.58
C LYS A 134 -21.71 6.33 -2.93
N ASN A 135 -22.84 5.90 -2.41
CA ASN A 135 -24.15 6.52 -2.69
C ASN A 135 -24.41 7.76 -1.83
N MET A 136 -23.79 7.84 -0.64
CA MET A 136 -23.88 8.98 0.24
C MET A 136 -22.88 10.07 -0.13
N GLN A 137 -23.04 10.69 -1.29
CA GLN A 137 -22.18 11.75 -1.78
C GLN A 137 -22.38 13.07 -1.03
N TYR A 138 -21.35 13.89 -0.99
CA TYR A 138 -21.37 15.22 -0.38
C TYR A 138 -22.11 16.25 -1.25
N ALA A 139 -22.68 17.25 -0.60
CA ALA A 139 -23.31 18.38 -1.29
C ALA A 139 -22.26 19.36 -1.83
N ALA A 140 -22.61 20.16 -2.83
CA ALA A 140 -21.74 21.18 -3.39
C ALA A 140 -21.29 22.19 -2.31
N SER A 141 -20.06 22.73 -2.43
CA SER A 141 -19.40 23.60 -1.46
C SER A 141 -20.18 24.87 -1.08
N ARG A 142 -21.09 25.33 -1.95
CA ARG A 142 -21.98 26.48 -1.69
C ARG A 142 -23.09 26.19 -0.66
N TYR A 143 -23.40 24.91 -0.42
CA TYR A 143 -24.44 24.49 0.55
C TYR A 143 -23.90 24.08 1.90
N THR A 144 -22.61 23.76 1.97
CA THR A 144 -21.94 23.31 3.20
C THR A 144 -21.22 24.44 3.90
N GLU A 145 -20.99 24.29 5.19
CA GLU A 145 -20.23 25.22 6.01
C GLU A 145 -19.17 24.44 6.82
N ALA A 146 -18.03 25.09 7.06
CA ALA A 146 -16.94 24.47 7.82
C ALA A 146 -16.22 25.50 8.71
N LYS A 147 -15.53 24.98 9.73
CA LYS A 147 -14.53 25.68 10.54
C LYS A 147 -13.49 24.64 11.01
N LEU A 148 -12.41 25.11 11.65
CA LEU A 148 -11.45 24.20 12.26
C LEU A 148 -12.05 23.53 13.51
N ALA A 149 -11.77 22.25 13.69
CA ALA A 149 -12.13 21.52 14.90
C ALA A 149 -11.23 21.93 16.08
N PRO A 150 -11.65 21.80 17.34
CA PRO A 150 -10.85 22.20 18.51
C PRO A 150 -9.46 21.56 18.54
N ILE A 151 -9.30 20.31 18.18
CA ILE A 151 -8.01 19.61 18.12
C ILE A 151 -7.03 20.28 17.13
N SER A 152 -7.53 21.02 16.14
CA SER A 152 -6.68 21.72 15.19
C SER A 152 -5.87 22.87 15.83
N ALA A 153 -6.22 23.30 17.06
CA ALA A 153 -5.38 24.19 17.84
C ALA A 153 -3.98 23.61 18.05
N GLU A 154 -3.91 22.30 18.22
CA GLU A 154 -2.66 21.57 18.45
C GLU A 154 -1.77 21.43 17.21
N LEU A 155 -2.32 21.72 16.02
CA LEU A 155 -1.57 21.76 14.77
C LEU A 155 -0.84 23.09 14.58
N PHE A 156 -1.38 24.19 15.15
CA PHE A 156 -0.91 25.55 14.94
C PHE A 156 -0.31 26.18 16.21
N ARG A 157 -0.17 25.38 17.28
CA ARG A 157 0.37 25.91 18.55
C ARG A 157 1.74 26.53 18.30
N ASP A 158 1.86 27.81 18.63
CA ASP A 158 3.11 28.61 18.52
C ASP A 158 3.65 28.78 17.08
N ILE A 159 2.83 28.59 16.03
CA ILE A 159 3.26 28.74 14.62
C ILE A 159 3.81 30.14 14.34
N ASP A 160 3.35 31.17 15.06
CA ASP A 160 3.78 32.56 14.91
C ASP A 160 5.09 32.86 15.68
N LYS A 161 5.70 31.83 16.30
CA LYS A 161 6.94 31.93 17.08
C LYS A 161 8.15 31.28 16.39
N ASP A 162 8.20 31.34 15.09
CA ASP A 162 9.28 30.78 14.28
C ASP A 162 9.59 29.27 14.52
N THR A 163 8.56 28.50 14.90
CA THR A 163 8.69 27.09 15.23
C THR A 163 8.96 26.19 14.02
N VAL A 164 8.57 26.64 12.83
CA VAL A 164 8.74 25.97 11.55
C VAL A 164 9.17 26.96 10.48
N ASP A 165 9.74 26.45 9.38
CA ASP A 165 10.18 27.30 8.28
C ASP A 165 8.99 27.71 7.40
N PHE A 166 9.08 28.92 6.84
CA PHE A 166 8.13 29.46 5.88
C PHE A 166 8.81 29.64 4.53
N VAL A 167 8.10 29.30 3.47
CA VAL A 167 8.54 29.49 2.08
C VAL A 167 7.54 30.34 1.32
N PRO A 168 7.97 31.05 0.25
CA PRO A 168 7.03 31.72 -0.64
C PRO A 168 6.06 30.72 -1.26
N ASN A 169 4.81 31.14 -1.48
CA ASN A 169 3.85 30.39 -2.28
C ASN A 169 4.24 30.41 -3.77
N TYR A 170 3.45 29.76 -4.62
CA TYR A 170 3.73 29.57 -6.05
C TYR A 170 3.91 30.86 -6.87
N ASP A 171 3.34 31.99 -6.44
CA ASP A 171 3.42 33.30 -7.12
C ASP A 171 4.22 34.35 -6.32
N ASN A 172 4.86 33.97 -5.22
CA ASN A 172 5.64 34.80 -4.31
C ASN A 172 4.85 35.98 -3.67
N THR A 173 3.52 35.89 -3.64
CA THR A 173 2.69 36.95 -3.03
C THR A 173 2.44 36.72 -1.54
N MET A 174 2.58 35.49 -1.08
CA MET A 174 2.33 35.05 0.31
C MET A 174 3.40 34.07 0.76
N THR A 175 3.44 33.79 2.06
CA THR A 175 4.27 32.73 2.65
C THR A 175 3.40 31.63 3.22
N GLU A 176 3.91 30.40 3.13
CA GLU A 176 3.27 29.19 3.65
C GLU A 176 4.25 28.37 4.50
N PRO A 177 3.80 27.69 5.57
CA PRO A 177 4.67 26.86 6.39
C PRO A 177 5.04 25.58 5.63
N THR A 178 6.30 25.16 5.75
CA THR A 178 6.78 23.89 5.20
C THR A 178 6.18 22.70 5.94
N LEU A 179 6.06 22.80 7.26
CA LEU A 179 5.46 21.82 8.18
C LEU A 179 4.54 22.54 9.16
N LEU A 180 3.66 21.81 9.85
CA LEU A 180 2.90 22.33 10.98
C LEU A 180 3.57 21.92 12.30
N PRO A 181 3.66 22.81 13.31
CA PRO A 181 4.31 22.52 14.59
C PRO A 181 3.44 21.65 15.51
N VAL A 182 3.01 20.50 15.02
CA VAL A 182 2.06 19.59 15.68
C VAL A 182 2.54 19.15 17.07
N THR A 183 1.66 19.18 18.06
CA THR A 183 1.98 18.83 19.45
C THR A 183 1.78 17.36 19.79
N PHE A 184 1.32 16.56 18.83
CA PHE A 184 1.13 15.11 18.95
C PHE A 184 1.47 14.41 17.62
N PRO A 185 1.83 13.11 17.62
CA PRO A 185 2.23 12.38 16.41
C PRO A 185 1.05 12.13 15.45
N SER A 186 0.58 13.19 14.80
CA SER A 186 -0.59 13.19 13.90
C SER A 186 -0.45 12.21 12.73
N VAL A 187 0.78 11.90 12.32
CA VAL A 187 1.10 10.94 11.24
C VAL A 187 0.59 9.53 11.53
N LEU A 188 0.47 9.14 12.80
CA LEU A 188 -0.03 7.83 13.24
C LEU A 188 -1.45 7.88 13.84
N VAL A 189 -1.97 9.06 14.18
CA VAL A 189 -3.31 9.20 14.80
C VAL A 189 -4.43 9.09 13.78
N ASN A 190 -4.21 9.56 12.56
CA ASN A 190 -5.19 9.47 11.48
C ASN A 190 -4.63 8.68 10.30
N ALA A 191 -5.48 7.83 9.69
CA ALA A 191 -5.09 7.06 8.51
C ALA A 191 -4.72 7.97 7.34
N ASN A 192 -3.65 7.63 6.63
CA ASN A 192 -3.19 8.36 5.46
C ASN A 192 -2.82 7.40 4.33
N MET A 193 -3.43 7.59 3.17
CA MET A 193 -3.14 6.82 1.97
C MET A 193 -2.69 7.75 0.85
N GLY A 194 -1.58 7.42 0.19
CA GLY A 194 -1.05 8.16 -0.95
C GLY A 194 -0.48 7.24 -2.01
N ILE A 195 -0.79 7.55 -3.26
CA ILE A 195 -0.27 6.81 -4.42
C ILE A 195 0.59 7.78 -5.21
N ALA A 196 1.89 7.50 -5.26
CA ALA A 196 2.86 8.24 -6.03
C ALA A 196 3.36 7.41 -7.22
N VAL A 197 4.32 7.95 -7.96
CA VAL A 197 4.98 7.23 -9.04
C VAL A 197 6.08 6.33 -8.46
N GLY A 198 5.97 5.05 -8.69
CA GLY A 198 6.95 4.05 -8.21
C GLY A 198 6.90 3.74 -6.71
N MET A 199 6.06 4.45 -5.93
CA MET A 199 5.87 4.17 -4.51
C MET A 199 4.50 4.59 -4.00
N ALA A 200 4.11 4.04 -2.87
CA ALA A 200 2.85 4.37 -2.20
C ALA A 200 3.09 4.53 -0.69
N SER A 201 2.15 5.19 -0.04
CA SER A 201 2.04 5.24 1.42
C SER A 201 0.66 4.74 1.82
N ASN A 202 0.59 3.89 2.82
CA ASN A 202 -0.66 3.46 3.43
C ASN A 202 -0.44 3.27 4.94
N ILE A 203 -0.75 4.30 5.69
CA ILE A 203 -0.56 4.37 7.13
C ILE A 203 -1.92 4.17 7.79
N CYS A 204 -2.05 3.16 8.65
CA CYS A 204 -3.25 2.98 9.45
C CYS A 204 -3.30 3.98 10.61
N SER A 205 -4.48 4.22 11.13
CA SER A 205 -4.68 5.05 12.32
C SER A 205 -4.54 4.24 13.60
N PHE A 206 -4.11 4.92 14.66
CA PHE A 206 -4.02 4.38 16.00
C PHE A 206 -4.75 5.27 17.01
N ASN A 207 -5.12 4.71 18.15
CA ASN A 207 -5.77 5.46 19.21
C ASN A 207 -4.84 6.58 19.72
N LEU A 208 -5.39 7.80 19.90
CA LEU A 208 -4.63 8.99 20.28
C LEU A 208 -3.90 8.80 21.60
N LYS A 209 -4.60 8.26 22.62
CA LYS A 209 -4.00 8.03 23.94
C LYS A 209 -2.87 7.02 23.87
N GLU A 210 -3.07 5.88 23.19
CA GLU A 210 -2.05 4.84 23.03
C GLU A 210 -0.79 5.38 22.35
N ILE A 211 -0.92 6.18 21.28
CA ILE A 211 0.21 6.80 20.58
C ILE A 211 0.92 7.83 21.47
N CYS A 212 0.19 8.66 22.21
CA CYS A 212 0.79 9.61 23.12
C CYS A 212 1.52 8.92 24.28
N ASP A 213 0.93 7.88 24.87
CA ASP A 213 1.53 7.10 25.95
C ASP A 213 2.80 6.39 25.46
N THR A 214 2.77 5.80 24.25
CA THR A 214 3.94 5.17 23.60
C THR A 214 5.04 6.21 23.35
N THR A 215 4.67 7.41 22.88
CA THR A 215 5.62 8.49 22.65
C THR A 215 6.27 8.94 23.95
N VAL A 216 5.50 9.04 25.03
CA VAL A 216 6.02 9.37 26.38
C VAL A 216 6.97 8.29 26.88
N ALA A 217 6.66 7.01 26.65
CA ALA A 217 7.56 5.90 26.97
C ALA A 217 8.91 6.03 26.24
N LEU A 218 8.89 6.28 24.93
CA LEU A 218 10.08 6.45 24.11
C LEU A 218 10.89 7.72 24.46
N ILE A 219 10.24 8.79 24.92
CA ILE A 219 10.94 9.99 25.42
C ILE A 219 11.75 9.66 26.69
N LYS A 220 11.21 8.80 27.56
CA LYS A 220 11.87 8.36 28.80
C LYS A 220 12.98 7.35 28.51
N ASP A 221 12.65 6.36 27.71
CA ASP A 221 13.57 5.30 27.28
C ASP A 221 13.38 5.01 25.78
N PRO A 222 14.35 5.38 24.92
CA PRO A 222 14.26 5.14 23.47
C PRO A 222 14.16 3.65 23.10
N ASP A 223 14.55 2.75 23.99
CA ASP A 223 14.50 1.31 23.78
C ASP A 223 13.27 0.64 24.42
N ALA A 224 12.36 1.41 25.03
CA ALA A 224 11.13 0.92 25.65
C ALA A 224 10.33 0.01 24.71
N ASP A 225 9.71 -1.04 25.24
CA ASP A 225 8.86 -1.91 24.44
C ASP A 225 7.53 -1.19 24.10
N ILE A 226 7.35 -0.87 22.83
CA ILE A 226 6.15 -0.16 22.35
C ILE A 226 4.89 -1.03 22.45
N THR A 227 5.01 -2.36 22.53
CA THR A 227 3.87 -3.26 22.59
C THR A 227 3.17 -3.25 23.96
N GLU A 228 3.80 -2.69 24.97
CA GLU A 228 3.17 -2.49 26.28
C GLU A 228 2.06 -1.42 26.22
N THR A 229 2.25 -0.39 25.41
CA THR A 229 1.36 0.78 25.31
C THR A 229 0.54 0.82 24.02
N LEU A 230 0.99 0.16 22.95
CA LEU A 230 0.34 0.12 21.64
C LEU A 230 0.08 -1.32 21.22
N LYS A 231 -1.19 -1.70 21.10
CA LYS A 231 -1.54 -3.08 20.74
C LYS A 231 -1.87 -3.24 19.26
N ALA A 232 -2.77 -2.45 18.72
CA ALA A 232 -3.27 -2.60 17.36
C ALA A 232 -3.76 -1.26 16.80
N PRO A 233 -3.93 -1.15 15.48
CA PRO A 233 -4.60 -0.02 14.83
C PRO A 233 -6.01 0.22 15.38
N ASP A 234 -6.52 1.43 15.18
CA ASP A 234 -7.89 1.85 15.54
C ASP A 234 -8.51 2.64 14.38
N PHE A 235 -9.75 2.34 14.02
CA PHE A 235 -10.42 2.93 12.86
C PHE A 235 -11.72 3.61 13.26
N ILE A 236 -12.07 4.71 12.59
CA ILE A 236 -13.31 5.47 12.85
C ILE A 236 -14.57 4.63 12.68
N GLY A 237 -14.56 3.72 11.70
CA GLY A 237 -15.65 2.77 11.42
C GLY A 237 -15.76 1.61 12.41
N GLY A 238 -14.83 1.48 13.36
CA GLY A 238 -14.79 0.35 14.28
C GLY A 238 -14.29 -0.93 13.58
N GLY A 239 -15.05 -2.00 13.72
CA GLY A 239 -14.72 -3.33 13.26
C GLY A 239 -13.83 -4.12 14.24
N GLN A 240 -13.54 -5.36 13.89
CA GLN A 240 -12.78 -6.30 14.71
C GLN A 240 -11.44 -6.57 14.06
N ILE A 241 -10.34 -6.21 14.72
CA ILE A 241 -8.98 -6.48 14.24
C ILE A 241 -8.58 -7.88 14.67
N LEU A 242 -8.24 -8.73 13.71
CA LEU A 242 -7.69 -10.04 13.98
C LEU A 242 -6.22 -9.91 14.36
N TYR A 243 -5.95 -9.95 15.66
CA TYR A 243 -4.62 -9.72 16.21
C TYR A 243 -3.78 -10.98 16.13
N ASP A 244 -2.70 -10.87 15.38
CA ASP A 244 -1.62 -11.85 15.26
C ASP A 244 -0.35 -11.11 15.72
N GLU A 245 0.23 -11.57 16.82
CA GLU A 245 1.34 -10.88 17.49
C GLU A 245 2.58 -10.76 16.59
N ASP A 246 2.93 -11.84 15.88
CA ASP A 246 4.11 -11.84 15.02
C ASP A 246 3.97 -10.85 13.86
N LYS A 247 2.80 -10.84 13.20
CA LYS A 247 2.51 -9.92 12.10
C LYS A 247 2.45 -8.47 12.57
N MET A 248 1.84 -8.23 13.74
CA MET A 248 1.74 -6.88 14.28
C MET A 248 3.12 -6.34 14.68
N ASN A 249 3.96 -7.17 15.30
CA ASN A 249 5.34 -6.83 15.62
C ASN A 249 6.18 -6.57 14.36
N GLU A 250 5.96 -7.32 13.28
CA GLU A 250 6.60 -7.05 11.99
C GLU A 250 6.21 -5.67 11.45
N ILE A 251 4.91 -5.33 11.47
CA ILE A 251 4.41 -4.02 11.05
C ILE A 251 5.01 -2.91 11.91
N PHE A 252 5.03 -3.09 13.23
CA PHE A 252 5.58 -2.09 14.16
C PHE A 252 7.08 -1.87 13.93
N ARG A 253 7.83 -2.91 13.58
CA ARG A 253 9.26 -2.84 13.33
C ARG A 253 9.61 -2.30 11.95
N THR A 254 8.86 -2.67 10.90
CA THR A 254 9.24 -2.41 9.51
C THR A 254 8.37 -1.38 8.80
N GLY A 255 7.21 -1.04 9.35
CA GLY A 255 6.18 -0.25 8.67
C GLY A 255 5.52 -0.97 7.49
N ARG A 256 5.75 -2.27 7.31
CA ARG A 256 5.21 -3.11 6.24
C ARG A 256 4.58 -4.37 6.79
N GLY A 257 3.56 -4.85 6.11
CA GLY A 257 2.82 -6.05 6.48
C GLY A 257 1.34 -5.88 6.23
N SER A 258 0.55 -6.85 6.68
CA SER A 258 -0.90 -6.76 6.58
C SER A 258 -1.57 -7.46 7.75
N PHE A 259 -2.73 -6.96 8.13
CA PHE A 259 -3.60 -7.56 9.14
C PHE A 259 -5.03 -7.56 8.65
N LYS A 260 -5.88 -8.42 9.21
CA LYS A 260 -7.27 -8.55 8.81
C LYS A 260 -8.19 -7.74 9.72
N ILE A 261 -9.23 -7.18 9.12
CA ILE A 261 -10.31 -6.47 9.81
C ILE A 261 -11.63 -7.16 9.44
N ARG A 262 -12.45 -7.48 10.44
CA ARG A 262 -13.79 -8.02 10.28
C ARG A 262 -14.87 -6.99 10.59
N ALA A 263 -15.99 -7.14 9.90
CA ALA A 263 -17.22 -6.46 10.25
C ALA A 263 -17.75 -6.95 11.59
N LYS A 264 -18.40 -6.06 12.34
CA LYS A 264 -19.12 -6.39 13.57
C LYS A 264 -20.60 -6.53 13.27
N TYR A 265 -21.20 -7.63 13.74
CA TYR A 265 -22.61 -7.94 13.49
C TYR A 265 -23.34 -8.38 14.74
N SER A 266 -24.64 -8.38 14.67
CA SER A 266 -25.52 -9.03 15.64
C SER A 266 -26.60 -9.85 14.94
N TYR A 267 -27.02 -10.95 15.54
CA TYR A 267 -28.11 -11.77 15.04
C TYR A 267 -29.42 -11.45 15.79
N ASP A 268 -30.39 -10.92 15.05
CA ASP A 268 -31.76 -10.71 15.58
C ASP A 268 -32.58 -11.97 15.36
N LYS A 269 -32.74 -12.75 16.44
CA LYS A 269 -33.53 -14.00 16.43
C LYS A 269 -35.02 -13.78 16.16
N LYS A 270 -35.59 -12.61 16.46
CA LYS A 270 -37.02 -12.32 16.27
C LYS A 270 -37.34 -12.13 14.79
N ASN A 271 -36.50 -11.36 14.12
CA ASN A 271 -36.67 -11.02 12.72
C ASN A 271 -35.93 -12.01 11.82
N ASN A 272 -35.14 -12.93 12.39
CA ASN A 272 -34.29 -13.89 11.68
C ASN A 272 -33.40 -13.22 10.65
N CYS A 273 -32.69 -12.17 11.08
CA CYS A 273 -31.76 -11.42 10.24
C CYS A 273 -30.43 -11.16 10.96
N ILE A 274 -29.40 -10.93 10.18
CA ILE A 274 -28.08 -10.49 10.63
C ILE A 274 -27.98 -9.00 10.33
N ASP A 275 -27.69 -8.21 11.36
CA ASP A 275 -27.45 -6.77 11.26
C ASP A 275 -25.95 -6.49 11.41
N ILE A 276 -25.33 -5.88 10.40
CA ILE A 276 -23.94 -5.45 10.39
C ILE A 276 -23.90 -3.95 10.67
N TYR A 277 -23.17 -3.54 11.71
CA TYR A 277 -23.08 -2.13 12.15
C TYR A 277 -21.72 -1.50 11.90
N GLU A 278 -20.67 -2.30 11.81
CA GLU A 278 -19.30 -1.84 11.57
C GLU A 278 -18.68 -2.68 10.46
N ILE A 279 -18.00 -2.04 9.54
CA ILE A 279 -17.36 -2.69 8.38
C ILE A 279 -15.87 -2.34 8.32
N PRO A 280 -15.04 -3.17 7.66
CA PRO A 280 -13.65 -2.83 7.43
C PRO A 280 -13.48 -1.46 6.75
N ALA A 281 -12.46 -0.70 7.21
CA ALA A 281 -12.15 0.62 6.64
C ALA A 281 -11.68 0.57 5.16
N THR A 282 -11.43 -0.62 4.64
CA THR A 282 -10.96 -0.88 3.26
C THR A 282 -12.10 -1.03 2.25
N THR A 283 -13.35 -1.11 2.71
CA THR A 283 -14.51 -1.42 1.85
C THR A 283 -15.66 -0.41 2.03
N THR A 284 -16.71 -0.58 1.26
CA THR A 284 -17.94 0.24 1.33
C THR A 284 -19.18 -0.64 1.46
N THR A 285 -20.28 -0.06 1.95
CA THR A 285 -21.57 -0.77 2.09
C THR A 285 -22.02 -1.40 0.79
N GLU A 286 -21.92 -0.67 -0.31
CA GLU A 286 -22.32 -1.13 -1.64
C GLU A 286 -21.46 -2.29 -2.12
N ALA A 287 -20.15 -2.25 -1.91
CA ALA A 287 -19.25 -3.33 -2.31
C ALA A 287 -19.56 -4.63 -1.57
N ILE A 288 -19.92 -4.55 -0.30
CA ILE A 288 -20.37 -5.69 0.51
C ILE A 288 -21.70 -6.24 -0.03
N ILE A 289 -22.68 -5.37 -0.21
CA ILE A 289 -24.02 -5.75 -0.68
C ILE A 289 -23.94 -6.39 -2.07
N ASP A 290 -23.24 -5.76 -3.00
CA ASP A 290 -23.07 -6.26 -4.37
C ASP A 290 -22.44 -7.67 -4.37
N LYS A 291 -21.42 -7.88 -3.53
CA LYS A 291 -20.74 -9.18 -3.45
C LYS A 291 -21.62 -10.25 -2.83
N ILE A 292 -22.39 -9.93 -1.80
CA ILE A 292 -23.34 -10.87 -1.19
C ILE A 292 -24.46 -11.23 -2.18
N VAL A 293 -24.99 -10.26 -2.93
CA VAL A 293 -25.99 -10.47 -3.96
C VAL A 293 -25.45 -11.38 -5.09
N GLU A 294 -24.19 -11.17 -5.50
CA GLU A 294 -23.52 -12.03 -6.47
C GLU A 294 -23.46 -13.49 -5.98
N LEU A 295 -23.05 -13.71 -4.71
CA LEU A 295 -22.99 -15.04 -4.11
C LEU A 295 -24.36 -15.69 -3.98
N ALA A 296 -25.40 -14.93 -3.61
CA ALA A 296 -26.77 -15.44 -3.51
C ALA A 296 -27.32 -15.86 -4.88
N LYS A 297 -27.12 -15.03 -5.93
CA LYS A 297 -27.49 -15.33 -7.31
C LYS A 297 -26.71 -16.51 -7.88
N GLY A 298 -25.42 -16.61 -7.56
CA GLY A 298 -24.56 -17.73 -7.95
C GLY A 298 -24.81 -19.03 -7.20
N GLY A 299 -25.79 -19.06 -6.27
CA GLY A 299 -26.16 -20.26 -5.50
C GLY A 299 -25.17 -20.62 -4.40
N LYS A 300 -24.15 -19.77 -4.14
CA LYS A 300 -23.15 -19.99 -3.10
C LYS A 300 -23.60 -19.52 -1.70
N ALA A 301 -24.66 -18.72 -1.61
CA ALA A 301 -25.26 -18.25 -0.35
C ALA A 301 -26.79 -18.40 -0.42
N LYS A 302 -27.25 -19.65 -0.56
CA LYS A 302 -28.68 -20.00 -0.69
C LYS A 302 -29.49 -19.73 0.58
N GLU A 303 -28.83 -19.58 1.71
CA GLU A 303 -29.36 -19.30 3.05
C GLU A 303 -29.93 -17.89 3.14
N ILE A 304 -29.48 -16.97 2.31
CA ILE A 304 -29.91 -15.58 2.29
C ILE A 304 -31.25 -15.47 1.55
N SER A 305 -32.19 -14.73 2.14
CA SER A 305 -33.48 -14.40 1.54
C SER A 305 -33.46 -13.04 0.86
N ASP A 306 -32.96 -12.02 1.58
CA ASP A 306 -32.86 -10.63 1.10
C ASP A 306 -31.69 -9.91 1.78
N ILE A 307 -31.23 -8.79 1.20
CA ILE A 307 -30.24 -7.91 1.79
C ILE A 307 -30.63 -6.46 1.56
N ARG A 308 -30.52 -5.64 2.61
CA ARG A 308 -30.94 -4.23 2.59
C ARG A 308 -29.88 -3.34 3.21
N ASP A 309 -29.72 -2.15 2.64
CA ASP A 309 -29.01 -1.04 3.28
C ASP A 309 -30.03 -0.25 4.12
N GLU A 310 -29.94 -0.34 5.44
CA GLU A 310 -30.75 0.38 6.40
C GLU A 310 -29.97 1.50 7.09
N THR A 311 -28.85 1.94 6.49
CA THR A 311 -28.02 3.03 6.98
C THR A 311 -28.83 4.33 7.09
N ASP A 312 -28.86 4.90 8.27
CA ASP A 312 -29.59 6.12 8.58
C ASP A 312 -28.73 7.14 9.36
N LYS A 313 -29.37 8.12 9.98
CA LYS A 313 -28.69 9.14 10.80
C LYS A 313 -28.06 8.57 12.08
N LYS A 314 -28.43 7.37 12.49
CA LYS A 314 -27.88 6.70 13.69
C LYS A 314 -26.56 6.00 13.38
N GLY A 315 -26.30 5.68 12.11
CA GLY A 315 -25.08 5.05 11.65
C GLY A 315 -25.30 4.03 10.55
N LEU A 316 -24.24 3.32 10.22
CA LEU A 316 -24.24 2.24 9.26
C LEU A 316 -25.06 1.06 9.76
N LYS A 317 -25.91 0.50 8.89
CA LYS A 317 -26.62 -0.74 9.13
C LYS A 317 -26.91 -1.47 7.83
N ILE A 318 -26.35 -2.67 7.66
CA ILE A 318 -26.67 -3.60 6.58
C ILE A 318 -27.42 -4.76 7.20
N THR A 319 -28.65 -5.04 6.73
CA THR A 319 -29.49 -6.13 7.21
C THR A 319 -29.56 -7.25 6.18
N ILE A 320 -29.21 -8.46 6.61
CA ILE A 320 -29.28 -9.70 5.81
C ILE A 320 -30.38 -10.57 6.35
N ASP A 321 -31.49 -10.73 5.62
CA ASP A 321 -32.60 -11.59 5.97
C ASP A 321 -32.27 -13.04 5.67
N LEU A 322 -32.50 -13.92 6.61
CA LEU A 322 -32.18 -15.34 6.52
C LEU A 322 -33.41 -16.19 6.19
N LYS A 323 -33.22 -17.30 5.51
CA LYS A 323 -34.25 -18.33 5.37
C LYS A 323 -34.42 -19.06 6.72
N ARG A 324 -35.60 -19.64 6.94
CA ARG A 324 -35.89 -20.38 8.17
C ARG A 324 -34.93 -21.58 8.32
N GLY A 325 -34.39 -21.74 9.52
CA GLY A 325 -33.48 -22.84 9.85
C GLY A 325 -32.03 -22.60 9.48
N THR A 326 -31.65 -21.39 9.03
CA THR A 326 -30.27 -21.00 8.78
C THR A 326 -29.52 -20.80 10.07
N ASP A 327 -28.32 -21.35 10.17
CA ASP A 327 -27.35 -21.04 11.22
C ASP A 327 -26.61 -19.75 10.86
N ALA A 328 -26.82 -18.70 11.64
CA ALA A 328 -26.27 -17.37 11.37
C ALA A 328 -24.74 -17.34 11.49
N ASP A 329 -24.17 -18.04 12.49
CA ASP A 329 -22.72 -18.03 12.72
C ASP A 329 -21.98 -18.78 11.63
N LYS A 330 -22.57 -19.89 11.17
CA LYS A 330 -22.06 -20.68 10.03
C LYS A 330 -22.06 -19.87 8.73
N LEU A 331 -23.14 -19.16 8.47
CA LEU A 331 -23.25 -18.28 7.32
C LEU A 331 -22.21 -17.13 7.41
N MET A 332 -22.04 -16.52 8.59
CA MET A 332 -21.05 -15.44 8.75
C MET A 332 -19.63 -15.93 8.54
N LYS A 333 -19.24 -17.12 9.04
CA LYS A 333 -17.93 -17.73 8.75
C LYS A 333 -17.70 -17.89 7.25
N LYS A 334 -18.73 -18.29 6.49
CA LYS A 334 -18.70 -18.40 5.03
C LYS A 334 -18.57 -17.03 4.35
N LEU A 335 -19.33 -16.05 4.78
CA LEU A 335 -19.31 -14.71 4.23
C LEU A 335 -17.96 -14.01 4.50
N TYR A 336 -17.31 -14.23 5.63
CA TYR A 336 -15.96 -13.75 5.91
C TYR A 336 -14.92 -14.23 4.88
N LYS A 337 -15.03 -15.48 4.42
CA LYS A 337 -14.11 -16.05 3.43
C LYS A 337 -14.36 -15.54 2.00
N MET A 338 -15.60 -15.13 1.68
CA MET A 338 -16.05 -14.90 0.30
C MET A 338 -16.41 -13.45 -0.03
N THR A 339 -16.43 -12.56 0.97
CA THR A 339 -16.88 -11.17 0.80
C THR A 339 -15.96 -10.20 1.55
N PRO A 340 -15.97 -8.90 1.23
CA PRO A 340 -15.14 -7.91 1.92
C PRO A 340 -15.65 -7.52 3.32
N ILE A 341 -16.56 -8.29 3.95
CA ILE A 341 -16.88 -8.14 5.38
C ILE A 341 -15.74 -8.61 6.30
N GLU A 342 -14.79 -9.40 5.80
CA GLU A 342 -13.43 -9.55 6.31
C GLU A 342 -12.48 -9.17 5.19
N ASP A 343 -11.61 -8.19 5.44
CA ASP A 343 -10.67 -7.71 4.43
C ASP A 343 -9.29 -7.45 5.06
N SER A 344 -8.27 -7.40 4.23
CA SER A 344 -6.89 -7.22 4.64
C SER A 344 -6.45 -5.78 4.46
N PHE A 345 -5.97 -5.14 5.52
CA PHE A 345 -5.32 -3.84 5.46
C PHE A 345 -3.82 -4.02 5.24
N GLY A 346 -3.31 -3.59 4.09
CA GLY A 346 -1.88 -3.62 3.78
C GLY A 346 -1.18 -2.35 4.27
N CYS A 347 -0.23 -2.49 5.21
CA CYS A 347 0.57 -1.38 5.73
C CYS A 347 1.78 -1.10 4.85
N ASN A 348 2.04 0.19 4.62
CA ASN A 348 3.27 0.70 4.02
C ASN A 348 3.49 2.13 4.55
N PHE A 349 4.22 2.25 5.67
CA PHE A 349 4.43 3.51 6.38
C PHE A 349 5.54 4.33 5.74
N ASN A 350 5.26 4.81 4.53
CA ASN A 350 6.17 5.65 3.77
C ASN A 350 5.89 7.12 4.08
N VAL A 351 6.88 7.82 4.60
CA VAL A 351 6.80 9.21 5.07
C VAL A 351 8.00 9.98 4.54
N LEU A 352 7.82 11.26 4.24
CA LEU A 352 8.92 12.15 3.92
C LEU A 352 9.60 12.65 5.20
N ILE A 353 10.87 12.37 5.32
CA ILE A 353 11.74 12.90 6.38
C ILE A 353 12.77 13.80 5.72
N ALA A 354 12.72 15.10 6.02
CA ALA A 354 13.58 16.11 5.38
C ALA A 354 13.59 15.98 3.84
N GLY A 355 12.38 15.81 3.23
CA GLY A 355 12.21 15.70 1.79
C GLY A 355 12.61 14.33 1.19
N THR A 356 13.03 13.35 2.00
CA THR A 356 13.41 12.02 1.53
C THR A 356 12.35 10.99 1.92
N PRO A 357 11.78 10.21 0.98
CA PRO A 357 10.82 9.17 1.29
C PRO A 357 11.51 7.99 2.01
N ARG A 358 10.99 7.63 3.18
CA ARG A 358 11.47 6.53 4.01
C ARG A 358 10.31 5.68 4.50
N VAL A 359 10.45 4.37 4.44
CA VAL A 359 9.52 3.44 5.08
C VAL A 359 10.07 3.13 6.45
N LEU A 360 9.31 3.49 7.47
CA LEU A 360 9.75 3.43 8.86
C LEU A 360 8.76 2.64 9.70
N GLY A 361 9.25 1.92 10.69
CA GLY A 361 8.42 1.31 11.73
C GLY A 361 7.81 2.36 12.66
N VAL A 362 6.87 1.93 13.51
CA VAL A 362 6.20 2.85 14.46
C VAL A 362 7.20 3.51 15.40
N ARG A 363 8.14 2.73 15.96
CA ARG A 363 9.20 3.26 16.84
C ARG A 363 10.01 4.36 16.15
N GLU A 364 10.49 4.08 14.94
CA GLU A 364 11.31 5.02 14.19
C GLU A 364 10.55 6.29 13.83
N LEU A 365 9.27 6.17 13.42
CA LEU A 365 8.40 7.32 13.16
C LEU A 365 8.20 8.19 14.40
N LEU A 366 8.00 7.57 15.57
CA LEU A 366 7.85 8.32 16.82
C LEU A 366 9.14 8.99 17.24
N LEU A 367 10.30 8.35 17.04
CA LEU A 367 11.61 8.96 17.32
C LEU A 367 11.89 10.16 16.39
N GLU A 368 11.59 10.04 15.09
CA GLU A 368 11.68 11.17 14.14
C GLU A 368 10.72 12.31 14.53
N TRP A 369 9.49 11.98 14.95
CA TRP A 369 8.56 12.99 15.44
C TRP A 369 9.05 13.65 16.73
N ILE A 370 9.64 12.92 17.69
CA ILE A 370 10.23 13.46 18.91
C ILE A 370 11.36 14.43 18.56
N ALA A 371 12.21 14.09 17.59
CA ALA A 371 13.26 14.96 17.11
C ALA A 371 12.69 16.27 16.52
N PHE A 372 11.71 16.15 15.63
CA PHE A 372 10.99 17.28 15.03
C PHE A 372 10.33 18.15 16.11
N ARG A 373 9.59 17.56 17.06
CA ARG A 373 8.94 18.35 18.13
C ARG A 373 9.95 19.02 19.06
N THR A 374 11.08 18.35 19.34
CA THR A 374 12.18 18.93 20.12
C THR A 374 12.70 20.21 19.46
N GLU A 375 12.88 20.21 18.15
CA GLU A 375 13.28 21.39 17.39
C GLU A 375 12.23 22.50 17.47
N CYS A 376 10.95 22.18 17.27
CA CYS A 376 9.86 23.16 17.41
C CYS A 376 9.84 23.81 18.81
N VAL A 377 10.02 23.02 19.88
CA VAL A 377 10.07 23.56 21.26
C VAL A 377 11.29 24.45 21.46
N ASN A 378 12.48 24.05 20.98
CA ASN A 378 13.69 24.85 21.08
C ASN A 378 13.55 26.19 20.34
N ARG A 379 13.04 26.17 19.11
CA ARG A 379 12.81 27.37 18.29
C ARG A 379 11.81 28.31 18.97
N ARG A 380 10.70 27.76 19.52
CA ARG A 380 9.74 28.55 20.31
C ARG A 380 10.40 29.23 21.50
N VAL A 381 11.12 28.47 22.32
CA VAL A 381 11.77 29.01 23.51
C VAL A 381 12.82 30.04 23.13
N PHE A 382 13.59 29.82 22.07
CA PHE A 382 14.56 30.78 21.55
C PHE A 382 13.90 32.09 21.08
N PHE A 383 12.76 31.99 20.38
CA PHE A 383 11.97 33.14 19.96
C PHE A 383 11.48 33.95 21.18
N ASP A 384 10.87 33.26 22.16
CA ASP A 384 10.38 33.91 23.38
C ASP A 384 11.53 34.52 24.17
N LEU A 385 12.69 33.85 24.28
CA LEU A 385 13.92 34.35 24.89
C LEU A 385 14.44 35.63 24.21
N SER A 386 14.48 35.61 22.86
CA SER A 386 14.92 36.81 22.10
C SER A 386 14.00 37.98 22.38
N LYS A 387 12.69 37.79 22.34
CA LYS A 387 11.71 38.84 22.66
C LYS A 387 11.78 39.31 24.10
N ALA A 388 12.04 38.41 25.04
CA ALA A 388 12.23 38.76 26.43
C ALA A 388 13.50 39.59 26.63
N LYS A 389 14.61 39.22 25.97
CA LYS A 389 15.88 40.02 26.01
C LYS A 389 15.70 41.39 25.38
N ASP A 390 15.03 41.49 24.22
CA ASP A 390 14.73 42.78 23.59
C ASP A 390 13.92 43.67 24.54
N ARG A 391 12.91 43.10 25.20
CA ARG A 391 12.09 43.83 26.16
C ARG A 391 12.87 44.23 27.44
N LEU A 392 13.73 43.34 27.96
CA LEU A 392 14.59 43.60 29.10
C LEU A 392 15.52 44.74 28.77
N HIS A 393 16.15 44.74 27.60
CA HIS A 393 17.04 45.79 27.12
C HIS A 393 16.37 47.17 27.12
N LEU A 394 15.13 47.27 26.63
CA LEU A 394 14.36 48.52 26.67
C LEU A 394 14.08 48.97 28.13
N LEU A 395 13.69 48.02 28.99
CA LEU A 395 13.36 48.30 30.38
C LEU A 395 14.60 48.72 31.22
N GLU A 396 15.78 48.16 30.94
CA GLU A 396 17.04 48.53 31.56
C GLU A 396 17.44 49.95 31.17
N GLY A 397 17.26 50.38 29.94
CA GLY A 397 17.41 51.76 29.51
C GLY A 397 16.48 52.69 30.26
N LEU A 398 15.22 52.31 30.38
CA LEU A 398 14.22 53.04 31.16
C LEU A 398 14.61 53.13 32.64
N GLN A 399 15.09 52.05 33.27
CA GLN A 399 15.53 52.03 34.66
C GLN A 399 16.63 53.09 34.96
N LYS A 400 17.63 53.22 34.05
CA LYS A 400 18.66 54.19 34.17
C LYS A 400 18.11 55.63 34.20
N ILE A 401 17.10 55.91 33.39
CA ILE A 401 16.44 57.23 33.35
C ILE A 401 15.56 57.49 34.60
N LEU A 402 14.83 56.45 35.03
CA LEU A 402 13.98 56.56 36.21
C LEU A 402 14.74 56.78 37.51
N LEU A 403 16.03 56.46 37.55
CA LEU A 403 16.92 56.80 38.67
C LEU A 403 17.23 58.30 38.77
N ASP A 404 17.18 59.03 37.63
CA ASP A 404 17.41 60.51 37.61
C ASP A 404 16.51 61.16 36.56
N ILE A 405 15.22 61.22 36.86
CA ILE A 405 14.19 61.77 35.97
C ILE A 405 14.40 63.23 35.70
N ASP A 406 14.83 64.01 36.73
CA ASP A 406 15.07 65.45 36.62
C ASP A 406 16.18 65.72 35.59
N LYS A 407 17.18 64.85 35.50
CA LYS A 407 18.26 64.99 34.52
C LYS A 407 17.70 64.73 33.11
N ALA A 408 16.82 63.71 32.91
CA ALA A 408 16.20 63.42 31.63
C ALA A 408 15.34 64.61 31.16
N ILE A 409 14.48 65.13 32.04
CA ILE A 409 13.65 66.29 31.73
C ILE A 409 14.50 67.52 31.39
N ARG A 410 15.59 67.75 32.09
CA ARG A 410 16.54 68.88 31.80
C ARG A 410 17.15 68.70 30.41
N ILE A 411 17.65 67.52 30.08
CA ILE A 411 18.23 67.24 28.75
C ILE A 411 17.20 67.52 27.65
N ILE A 412 15.98 66.95 27.73
CA ILE A 412 14.91 67.12 26.73
C ILE A 412 14.56 68.64 26.60
N ARG A 413 14.44 69.35 27.70
CA ARG A 413 14.07 70.81 27.70
C ARG A 413 15.17 71.74 27.23
N SER A 414 16.43 71.33 27.35
CA SER A 414 17.59 72.13 26.92
C SER A 414 18.05 71.80 25.50
N THR A 415 17.42 70.85 24.84
CA THR A 415 17.71 70.51 23.46
C THR A 415 16.88 71.38 22.54
N ASP A 416 17.52 72.04 21.58
CA ASP A 416 16.89 73.03 20.69
C ASP A 416 16.16 72.33 19.52
N GLU A 417 16.70 71.24 18.98
CA GLU A 417 16.14 70.49 17.87
C GLU A 417 15.61 69.12 18.31
N GLU A 418 14.40 68.71 17.80
CA GLU A 418 13.79 67.43 18.11
C GLU A 418 14.69 66.23 17.71
N SER A 419 15.43 66.37 16.61
CA SER A 419 16.39 65.36 16.11
C SER A 419 17.55 65.08 17.05
N GLU A 420 17.90 65.99 17.91
CA GLU A 420 19.02 65.89 18.87
C GLU A 420 18.59 65.29 20.23
N VAL A 421 17.30 65.19 20.52
CA VAL A 421 16.81 64.66 21.81
C VAL A 421 17.34 63.27 22.10
N VAL A 422 17.25 62.36 21.12
CA VAL A 422 17.71 60.96 21.24
C VAL A 422 19.24 60.91 21.43
N PRO A 423 20.08 61.56 20.60
CA PRO A 423 21.52 61.60 20.81
C PRO A 423 21.89 62.15 22.18
N ASN A 424 21.26 63.24 22.66
CA ASN A 424 21.53 63.82 23.93
C ASN A 424 21.18 62.95 25.14
N LEU A 425 20.10 62.23 25.06
CA LEU A 425 19.69 61.13 26.00
C LEU A 425 20.72 60.01 26.04
N MET A 426 21.17 59.56 24.86
CA MET A 426 22.21 58.53 24.74
C MET A 426 23.49 58.94 25.49
N ILE A 427 24.01 60.13 25.24
CA ILE A 427 25.21 60.63 25.88
C ILE A 427 24.99 60.86 27.40
N GLY A 428 23.83 61.43 27.75
CA GLY A 428 23.52 61.78 29.14
C GLY A 428 23.37 60.56 30.07
N PHE A 429 22.88 59.43 29.59
CA PHE A 429 22.62 58.25 30.40
C PHE A 429 23.44 57.01 30.02
N GLY A 430 24.27 57.13 28.99
CA GLY A 430 25.04 55.97 28.50
C GLY A 430 24.12 54.81 28.07
N ILE A 431 23.09 55.16 27.29
CA ILE A 431 22.13 54.25 26.72
C ILE A 431 22.26 54.25 25.17
N ASP A 432 21.82 53.19 24.53
CA ASP A 432 21.84 53.12 23.06
C ASP A 432 20.62 53.83 22.44
N LYS A 433 20.62 53.90 21.11
CA LYS A 433 19.58 54.58 20.36
C LYS A 433 18.18 53.98 20.59
N ILE A 434 18.07 52.63 20.59
CA ILE A 434 16.78 51.93 20.75
C ILE A 434 16.19 52.18 22.13
N GLN A 435 17.04 52.21 23.18
CA GLN A 435 16.64 52.54 24.53
C GLN A 435 16.25 54.03 24.64
N ALA A 436 17.00 54.93 24.00
CA ALA A 436 16.73 56.35 24.02
C ALA A 436 15.44 56.71 23.28
N ASP A 437 15.20 56.14 22.11
CA ASP A 437 13.94 56.28 21.36
C ASP A 437 12.73 55.82 22.21
N TYR A 438 12.82 54.64 22.84
CA TYR A 438 11.77 54.09 23.70
C TYR A 438 11.46 55.02 24.89
N VAL A 439 12.47 55.62 25.46
CA VAL A 439 12.31 56.53 26.59
C VAL A 439 11.77 57.89 26.16
N ALA A 440 12.20 58.44 25.03
CA ALA A 440 11.70 59.70 24.50
C ALA A 440 10.18 59.70 24.25
N GLU A 441 9.63 58.52 23.87
CA GLU A 441 8.21 58.33 23.64
C GLU A 441 7.37 58.04 24.90
N ILE A 442 7.96 58.06 26.10
CA ILE A 442 7.25 57.68 27.31
C ILE A 442 6.24 58.79 27.70
N LYS A 443 5.05 58.40 28.05
CA LYS A 443 4.00 59.35 28.47
C LYS A 443 4.33 59.91 29.85
N LEU A 444 4.27 61.22 30.03
CA LEU A 444 4.56 61.90 31.30
C LEU A 444 3.83 61.30 32.52
N ARG A 445 2.61 60.81 32.35
CA ARG A 445 1.85 60.13 33.41
C ARG A 445 2.52 58.86 33.93
N HIS A 446 3.46 58.26 33.20
CA HIS A 446 4.20 57.07 33.55
C HIS A 446 5.48 57.34 34.34
N LEU A 447 5.79 58.62 34.65
CA LEU A 447 6.92 58.98 35.46
C LEU A 447 6.59 59.04 36.98
N ASN A 448 5.48 58.43 37.40
CA ASN A 448 5.10 58.41 38.82
C ASN A 448 5.78 57.25 39.57
N ARG A 449 5.81 57.31 40.87
CA ARG A 449 6.48 56.36 41.78
C ARG A 449 5.91 54.95 41.63
N GLU A 450 4.57 54.79 41.46
CA GLU A 450 3.90 53.50 41.31
C GLU A 450 4.35 52.79 40.03
N TYR A 451 4.43 53.53 38.91
CA TYR A 451 4.88 52.96 37.64
C TYR A 451 6.35 52.52 37.69
N ILE A 452 7.22 53.32 38.39
CA ILE A 452 8.63 52.97 38.58
C ILE A 452 8.78 51.65 39.33
N LEU A 453 8.10 51.50 40.47
CA LEU A 453 8.13 50.30 41.28
C LEU A 453 7.64 49.07 40.48
N LYS A 454 6.53 49.23 39.76
CA LYS A 454 6.01 48.17 38.89
C LYS A 454 7.00 47.78 37.80
N LYS A 455 7.69 48.74 37.18
CA LYS A 455 8.69 48.43 36.14
C LYS A 455 9.94 47.77 36.70
N THR A 456 10.34 48.08 37.90
CA THR A 456 11.42 47.36 38.58
C THR A 456 11.06 45.91 38.87
N GLU A 457 9.83 45.66 39.36
CA GLU A 457 9.33 44.29 39.53
C GLU A 457 9.22 43.55 38.20
N ASP A 458 8.77 44.22 37.12
CA ASP A 458 8.70 43.66 35.78
C ASP A 458 10.11 43.22 35.29
N ILE A 459 11.16 44.01 35.56
CA ILE A 459 12.55 43.68 35.19
C ILE A 459 13.03 42.43 35.93
N GLU A 460 12.79 42.33 37.25
CA GLU A 460 13.21 41.17 38.03
C GLU A 460 12.50 39.88 37.57
N LYS A 461 11.17 39.95 37.34
CA LYS A 461 10.41 38.82 36.76
C LYS A 461 10.96 38.43 35.40
N LEU A 462 11.20 39.40 34.54
CA LEU A 462 11.67 39.15 33.19
C LEU A 462 13.08 38.53 33.17
N ARG A 463 13.96 38.93 34.09
CA ARG A 463 15.29 38.30 34.26
C ARG A 463 15.16 36.86 34.71
N ALA A 464 14.27 36.54 35.65
CA ALA A 464 14.02 35.17 36.07
C ALA A 464 13.42 34.31 34.93
N GLU A 465 12.51 34.89 34.12
CA GLU A 465 11.96 34.23 32.92
C GLU A 465 13.05 33.95 31.87
N ILE A 466 13.99 34.91 31.66
CA ILE A 466 15.13 34.73 30.75
C ILE A 466 16.05 33.62 31.24
N GLU A 467 16.40 33.59 32.50
CA GLU A 467 17.25 32.58 33.12
C GLU A 467 16.58 31.19 33.00
N ASP A 468 15.25 31.09 33.24
CA ASP A 468 14.49 29.85 33.07
C ASP A 468 14.51 29.38 31.63
N MET A 469 14.30 30.26 30.64
CA MET A 469 14.35 29.92 29.21
C MET A 469 15.76 29.52 28.75
N GLU A 470 16.82 30.17 29.26
CA GLU A 470 18.20 29.79 28.98
C GLU A 470 18.53 28.40 29.54
N ASP A 471 18.03 28.08 30.74
CA ASP A 471 18.19 26.76 31.34
C ASP A 471 17.38 25.67 30.57
N ILE A 472 16.19 26.04 30.08
CA ILE A 472 15.42 25.12 29.20
C ILE A 472 16.22 24.75 27.95
N LEU A 473 16.81 25.76 27.27
CA LEU A 473 17.60 25.54 26.04
C LEU A 473 18.89 24.76 26.32
N ALA A 474 19.48 24.89 27.49
CA ALA A 474 20.67 24.14 27.90
C ALA A 474 20.36 22.70 28.32
N SER A 475 19.12 22.40 28.72
CA SER A 475 18.73 21.12 29.33
C SER A 475 17.80 20.29 28.45
N ARG A 476 18.35 19.27 27.78
CA ARG A 476 17.52 18.29 27.01
C ARG A 476 16.39 17.63 27.84
N SER A 477 16.63 17.42 29.13
CA SER A 477 15.64 16.82 30.03
C SER A 477 14.44 17.74 30.26
N ARG A 478 14.66 19.06 30.35
CA ARG A 478 13.59 20.06 30.48
C ARG A 478 12.74 20.16 29.22
N VAL A 479 13.36 20.17 28.03
CA VAL A 479 12.65 20.11 26.74
C VAL A 479 11.81 18.87 26.64
N LYS A 480 12.35 17.69 26.96
CA LYS A 480 11.60 16.42 27.02
C LYS A 480 10.39 16.51 27.96
N LYS A 481 10.55 17.11 29.13
CA LYS A 481 9.46 17.31 30.11
C LYS A 481 8.35 18.21 29.55
N ILE A 482 8.69 19.25 28.81
CA ILE A 482 7.70 20.11 28.12
C ILE A 482 6.89 19.28 27.12
N ILE A 483 7.54 18.48 26.28
CA ILE A 483 6.85 17.61 25.29
C ILE A 483 5.93 16.61 25.99
N VAL A 484 6.37 15.98 27.07
CA VAL A 484 5.54 15.06 27.86
C VAL A 484 4.29 15.74 28.43
N ASN A 485 4.43 16.96 28.93
CA ASN A 485 3.29 17.74 29.44
C ASN A 485 2.32 18.10 28.30
N GLU A 486 2.83 18.52 27.15
CA GLU A 486 2.01 18.82 25.97
C GLU A 486 1.21 17.59 25.51
N LEU A 487 1.86 16.41 25.41
CA LEU A 487 1.18 15.15 25.07
C LEU A 487 0.11 14.80 26.11
N SER A 488 0.38 14.99 27.40
CA SER A 488 -0.58 14.76 28.47
C SER A 488 -1.81 15.69 28.37
N ASP A 489 -1.60 16.95 28.04
CA ASP A 489 -2.67 17.92 27.80
C ASP A 489 -3.51 17.54 26.58
N VAL A 490 -2.88 17.09 25.49
CA VAL A 490 -3.58 16.61 24.29
C VAL A 490 -4.47 15.42 24.63
N VAL A 491 -3.97 14.44 25.35
CA VAL A 491 -4.76 13.28 25.79
C VAL A 491 -5.92 13.74 26.67
N LYS A 492 -5.66 14.55 27.66
CA LYS A 492 -6.70 15.07 28.59
C LYS A 492 -7.86 15.76 27.88
N ASN A 493 -7.56 16.51 26.80
CA ASN A 493 -8.56 17.33 26.11
C ASN A 493 -9.27 16.60 24.95
N TYR A 494 -8.60 15.63 24.30
CA TYR A 494 -9.05 15.09 23.01
C TYR A 494 -9.15 13.56 22.97
N ASP A 495 -8.81 12.85 24.06
CA ASP A 495 -8.91 11.39 24.08
C ASP A 495 -10.34 10.90 23.78
N LYS A 496 -10.40 9.78 23.09
CA LYS A 496 -11.63 9.04 22.80
C LYS A 496 -11.37 7.55 23.02
N PRO A 497 -12.36 6.81 23.51
CA PRO A 497 -12.23 5.38 23.67
C PRO A 497 -11.96 4.72 22.30
N ARG A 498 -11.20 3.65 22.33
CA ARG A 498 -10.94 2.79 21.16
C ARG A 498 -12.24 2.35 20.53
N ARG A 499 -12.31 2.37 19.20
CA ARG A 499 -13.47 1.94 18.43
C ARG A 499 -13.34 0.52 17.91
N SER A 500 -12.16 0.19 17.35
CA SER A 500 -11.91 -1.14 16.82
C SER A 500 -11.65 -2.13 17.96
N GLU A 501 -12.40 -3.22 17.98
CA GLU A 501 -12.22 -4.33 18.92
C GLU A 501 -11.01 -5.18 18.50
N ILE A 502 -10.25 -5.68 19.47
CA ILE A 502 -9.12 -6.57 19.22
C ILE A 502 -9.57 -8.00 19.53
N ILE A 503 -9.48 -8.88 18.54
CA ILE A 503 -9.74 -10.32 18.71
C ILE A 503 -8.44 -11.06 18.44
N TYR A 504 -7.98 -11.83 19.41
CA TYR A 504 -6.78 -12.65 19.23
C TYR A 504 -7.08 -13.83 18.31
N THR A 505 -6.19 -14.08 17.35
CA THR A 505 -6.36 -15.20 16.42
C THR A 505 -6.35 -16.56 17.13
N SER A 506 -5.73 -16.64 18.31
CA SER A 506 -5.78 -17.82 19.21
C SER A 506 -7.17 -18.10 19.77
N ASP A 507 -8.03 -17.08 19.90
CA ASP A 507 -9.36 -17.19 20.51
C ASP A 507 -10.44 -17.47 19.46
N ILE A 508 -10.07 -17.42 18.19
CA ILE A 508 -10.97 -17.84 17.12
C ILE A 508 -10.84 -19.35 17.03
N ASP A 509 -11.90 -20.05 17.45
CA ASP A 509 -12.04 -21.47 17.15
C ASP A 509 -11.93 -21.67 15.64
N ASP A 510 -10.72 -21.95 15.20
CA ASP A 510 -10.45 -22.51 13.89
C ASP A 510 -10.83 -23.99 13.96
N GLU A 511 -12.09 -24.26 14.36
CA GLU A 511 -12.72 -25.47 13.92
C GLU A 511 -12.72 -25.32 12.39
N SER A 512 -11.66 -25.84 11.79
CA SER A 512 -11.67 -26.22 10.39
C SER A 512 -12.91 -27.09 10.24
N GLU A 513 -14.05 -26.43 9.91
CA GLU A 513 -15.18 -27.22 9.39
C GLU A 513 -14.57 -28.07 8.29
N PRO A 514 -14.91 -29.37 8.25
CA PRO A 514 -14.54 -30.18 7.12
C PRO A 514 -14.88 -29.35 5.89
N ASP A 515 -13.90 -29.13 5.02
CA ASP A 515 -14.10 -28.43 3.74
C ASP A 515 -15.48 -28.80 3.25
N GLU A 516 -16.35 -27.82 2.90
CA GLU A 516 -17.68 -28.11 2.35
C GLU A 516 -17.46 -29.24 1.39
N GLU A 517 -18.10 -30.40 1.58
CA GLU A 517 -17.89 -31.58 0.72
C GLU A 517 -18.06 -31.06 -0.68
N ILE A 518 -16.92 -30.83 -1.36
CA ILE A 518 -16.93 -30.41 -2.77
C ILE A 518 -17.73 -31.47 -3.48
N PRO A 519 -18.89 -31.15 -4.10
CA PRO A 519 -19.72 -32.17 -4.73
C PRO A 519 -18.85 -32.97 -5.67
N ASN A 520 -18.61 -34.23 -5.32
CA ASN A 520 -17.74 -35.10 -6.10
C ASN A 520 -18.55 -35.83 -7.14
N TYR A 521 -18.41 -35.41 -8.37
CA TYR A 521 -19.09 -36.03 -9.53
C TYR A 521 -18.07 -36.26 -10.66
N PRO A 522 -18.30 -37.23 -11.53
CA PRO A 522 -17.42 -37.52 -12.65
C PRO A 522 -17.40 -36.38 -13.66
N VAL A 523 -16.21 -36.06 -14.17
CA VAL A 523 -15.95 -35.05 -15.19
C VAL A 523 -14.90 -35.53 -16.18
N THR A 524 -14.96 -35.02 -17.41
CA THR A 524 -13.87 -35.14 -18.37
C THR A 524 -13.13 -33.81 -18.49
N LEU A 525 -11.83 -33.89 -18.32
CA LEU A 525 -10.92 -32.74 -18.35
C LEU A 525 -10.20 -32.70 -19.69
N PHE A 526 -10.17 -31.54 -20.32
CA PHE A 526 -9.45 -31.31 -21.57
C PHE A 526 -8.44 -30.21 -21.34
N PHE A 527 -7.19 -30.40 -21.77
CA PHE A 527 -6.15 -29.39 -21.74
C PHE A 527 -5.55 -29.26 -23.13
N THR A 528 -5.39 -28.01 -23.60
CA THR A 528 -4.93 -27.72 -24.94
C THR A 528 -3.49 -27.22 -24.94
N LYS A 529 -2.83 -27.25 -26.09
CA LYS A 529 -1.46 -26.80 -26.30
C LYS A 529 -1.26 -25.32 -26.04
N GLU A 530 -2.27 -24.51 -26.33
CA GLU A 530 -2.28 -23.06 -26.08
C GLU A 530 -2.68 -22.72 -24.62
N GLY A 531 -2.80 -23.71 -23.73
CA GLY A 531 -3.05 -23.51 -22.31
C GLY A 531 -4.50 -23.26 -21.91
N TYR A 532 -5.47 -23.69 -22.72
CA TYR A 532 -6.88 -23.67 -22.37
C TYR A 532 -7.30 -24.97 -21.67
N PHE A 533 -8.15 -24.83 -20.67
CA PHE A 533 -8.68 -25.93 -19.87
C PHE A 533 -10.19 -25.94 -19.89
N LYS A 534 -10.77 -27.14 -20.01
CA LYS A 534 -12.21 -27.37 -19.91
C LYS A 534 -12.51 -28.52 -18.99
N LYS A 535 -13.52 -28.32 -18.15
CA LYS A 535 -14.12 -29.37 -17.32
C LYS A 535 -15.56 -29.60 -17.80
N ILE A 536 -15.87 -30.77 -18.29
CA ILE A 536 -17.17 -31.10 -18.89
C ILE A 536 -17.77 -32.30 -18.18
N THR A 537 -19.03 -32.19 -17.76
CA THR A 537 -19.76 -33.31 -17.16
C THR A 537 -20.12 -34.35 -18.22
N PRO A 538 -20.23 -35.66 -17.88
CA PRO A 538 -20.60 -36.71 -18.83
C PRO A 538 -21.93 -36.47 -19.55
N GLN A 539 -22.88 -35.83 -18.87
CA GLN A 539 -24.16 -35.45 -19.46
C GLN A 539 -23.97 -34.37 -20.55
N SER A 540 -23.19 -33.32 -20.26
CA SER A 540 -22.91 -32.27 -21.22
C SER A 540 -22.07 -32.77 -22.40
N LEU A 541 -21.15 -33.73 -22.15
CA LEU A 541 -20.30 -34.31 -23.19
C LEU A 541 -21.10 -35.19 -24.18
N ARG A 542 -22.06 -36.01 -23.69
CA ARG A 542 -22.93 -36.82 -24.52
C ARG A 542 -23.84 -36.01 -25.46
N MET A 543 -24.19 -34.80 -25.05
CA MET A 543 -25.05 -33.88 -25.82
C MET A 543 -24.26 -32.93 -26.72
N SER A 544 -22.94 -33.07 -26.74
CA SER A 544 -22.04 -32.12 -27.40
C SER A 544 -21.53 -32.68 -28.73
N GLY A 545 -21.30 -31.79 -29.71
CA GLY A 545 -20.53 -32.09 -30.92
C GLY A 545 -19.01 -31.96 -30.66
N GLU A 546 -18.27 -31.57 -31.66
CA GLU A 546 -16.84 -31.35 -31.58
C GLU A 546 -16.44 -30.23 -30.56
N GLN A 547 -15.25 -30.39 -30.00
CA GLN A 547 -14.70 -29.40 -29.04
C GLN A 547 -14.30 -28.14 -29.80
N LYS A 548 -14.83 -26.98 -29.39
CA LYS A 548 -14.37 -25.67 -29.91
C LYS A 548 -12.97 -25.37 -29.38
N LEU A 549 -12.03 -25.18 -30.28
CA LEU A 549 -10.65 -24.81 -29.99
C LEU A 549 -10.34 -23.40 -30.55
N LYS A 550 -9.25 -22.81 -30.11
CA LYS A 550 -8.67 -21.63 -30.74
C LYS A 550 -8.08 -22.02 -32.10
N GLU A 551 -7.92 -21.09 -33.00
CA GLU A 551 -7.31 -21.32 -34.31
C GLU A 551 -5.89 -21.89 -34.14
N ASN A 552 -5.58 -23.00 -34.78
CA ASN A 552 -4.32 -23.76 -34.70
C ASN A 552 -4.00 -24.37 -33.31
N ASP A 553 -4.98 -24.48 -32.40
CA ASP A 553 -4.81 -25.15 -31.11
C ASP A 553 -5.24 -26.65 -31.21
N GLU A 554 -4.65 -27.47 -30.35
CA GLU A 554 -4.93 -28.90 -30.28
C GLU A 554 -5.06 -29.39 -28.84
N ILE A 555 -5.93 -30.37 -28.58
CA ILE A 555 -6.03 -31.00 -27.26
C ILE A 555 -4.84 -31.94 -27.08
N ILE A 556 -4.04 -31.67 -26.05
CA ILE A 556 -2.86 -32.48 -25.71
C ILE A 556 -3.16 -33.47 -24.58
N GLU A 557 -4.14 -33.21 -23.73
CA GLU A 557 -4.55 -34.11 -22.65
C GLU A 557 -6.07 -34.21 -22.56
N THR A 558 -6.54 -35.43 -22.40
CA THR A 558 -7.95 -35.75 -22.10
C THR A 558 -7.97 -36.78 -20.99
N VAL A 559 -8.54 -36.42 -19.83
CA VAL A 559 -8.52 -37.27 -18.64
C VAL A 559 -9.92 -37.38 -18.04
N GLU A 560 -10.38 -38.59 -17.76
CA GLU A 560 -11.56 -38.81 -16.92
C GLU A 560 -11.18 -38.72 -15.47
N ALA A 561 -11.86 -37.83 -14.72
CA ALA A 561 -11.55 -37.50 -13.33
C ALA A 561 -12.83 -37.22 -12.53
N THR A 562 -12.67 -36.80 -11.31
CA THR A 562 -13.78 -36.32 -10.48
C THR A 562 -13.55 -34.84 -10.09
N ASN A 563 -14.63 -34.15 -9.72
CA ASN A 563 -14.60 -32.71 -9.45
C ASN A 563 -13.66 -32.31 -8.30
N ASN A 564 -13.31 -33.20 -7.39
CA ASN A 564 -12.39 -32.94 -6.29
C ASN A 564 -10.93 -33.32 -6.59
N THR A 565 -10.64 -33.79 -7.81
CA THR A 565 -9.29 -34.19 -8.24
C THR A 565 -8.33 -32.99 -8.25
N GLU A 566 -7.08 -33.18 -7.83
CA GLU A 566 -6.04 -32.17 -7.89
C GLU A 566 -5.37 -32.12 -9.26
N LEU A 567 -5.08 -30.90 -9.71
CA LEU A 567 -4.47 -30.58 -10.99
C LEU A 567 -3.12 -29.91 -10.76
N LEU A 568 -2.10 -30.38 -11.49
CA LEU A 568 -0.76 -29.83 -11.47
C LEU A 568 -0.43 -29.28 -12.87
N PHE A 569 -0.42 -27.95 -13.02
CA PHE A 569 -0.07 -27.30 -14.28
C PHE A 569 1.41 -26.92 -14.28
N PHE A 570 2.19 -27.64 -15.09
CA PHE A 570 3.61 -27.36 -15.29
C PHE A 570 3.78 -26.27 -16.35
N THR A 571 4.72 -25.35 -16.11
CA THR A 571 4.92 -24.18 -16.97
C THR A 571 6.28 -24.22 -17.66
N ASP A 572 6.41 -23.44 -18.74
CA ASP A 572 7.65 -23.22 -19.47
C ASP A 572 8.77 -22.54 -18.65
N LYS A 573 8.43 -22.00 -17.46
CA LYS A 573 9.38 -21.40 -16.48
C LYS A 573 9.78 -22.35 -15.35
N CYS A 574 9.71 -23.67 -15.57
CA CYS A 574 10.07 -24.70 -14.58
C CYS A 574 9.34 -24.56 -13.25
N ARG A 575 8.07 -24.18 -13.30
CA ARG A 575 7.21 -24.04 -12.13
C ARG A 575 6.01 -24.98 -12.27
N VAL A 576 5.32 -25.23 -11.15
CA VAL A 576 4.04 -25.95 -11.16
C VAL A 576 3.03 -25.19 -10.31
N TYR A 577 1.83 -25.01 -10.88
CA TYR A 577 0.69 -24.43 -10.18
C TYR A 577 -0.30 -25.53 -9.84
N LYS A 578 -0.76 -25.53 -8.58
CA LYS A 578 -1.71 -26.50 -8.04
C LYS A 578 -3.10 -25.89 -8.01
N ALA A 579 -4.08 -26.63 -8.46
CA ALA A 579 -5.50 -26.29 -8.40
C ALA A 579 -6.32 -27.56 -8.18
N LYS A 580 -7.59 -27.43 -7.79
CA LYS A 580 -8.57 -28.52 -7.83
C LYS A 580 -9.44 -28.38 -9.07
N ALA A 581 -9.94 -29.49 -9.61
CA ALA A 581 -10.89 -29.41 -10.71
C ALA A 581 -12.14 -28.57 -10.33
N ALA A 582 -12.50 -28.54 -9.06
CA ALA A 582 -13.58 -27.71 -8.52
C ALA A 582 -13.31 -26.20 -8.60
N ASP A 583 -12.06 -25.77 -8.74
CA ASP A 583 -11.71 -24.34 -8.89
C ASP A 583 -12.09 -23.79 -10.27
N PHE A 584 -12.45 -24.67 -11.20
CA PHE A 584 -12.89 -24.37 -12.56
C PHE A 584 -14.38 -24.65 -12.72
N ASP A 585 -15.08 -23.77 -13.42
CA ASP A 585 -16.50 -23.95 -13.68
C ASP A 585 -16.76 -25.07 -14.73
N ASP A 586 -17.92 -25.74 -14.61
CA ASP A 586 -18.33 -26.69 -15.63
C ASP A 586 -18.59 -25.99 -16.96
N SER A 587 -17.95 -26.45 -18.01
CA SER A 587 -18.02 -25.86 -19.36
C SER A 587 -18.77 -26.72 -20.36
N LYS A 588 -18.99 -26.18 -21.56
CA LYS A 588 -19.59 -26.89 -22.69
C LYS A 588 -18.54 -27.07 -23.80
N ALA A 589 -18.72 -28.08 -24.65
CA ALA A 589 -17.85 -28.29 -25.81
C ALA A 589 -17.76 -27.05 -26.73
N SER A 590 -18.85 -26.29 -26.83
CA SER A 590 -18.99 -25.11 -27.71
C SER A 590 -18.24 -23.86 -27.26
N VAL A 591 -17.60 -23.84 -26.07
CA VAL A 591 -16.80 -22.70 -25.55
C VAL A 591 -15.32 -23.04 -25.58
N LEU A 592 -14.44 -22.00 -25.52
CA LEU A 592 -12.99 -22.22 -25.50
C LEU A 592 -12.49 -22.80 -24.16
N GLY A 593 -13.21 -22.58 -23.07
CA GLY A 593 -12.78 -22.93 -21.71
C GLY A 593 -11.97 -21.80 -21.05
N ASP A 594 -11.41 -22.10 -19.87
CA ASP A 594 -10.61 -21.18 -19.09
C ASP A 594 -9.16 -21.14 -19.60
N TYR A 595 -8.60 -19.94 -19.78
CA TYR A 595 -7.17 -19.80 -20.03
C TYR A 595 -6.41 -19.91 -18.70
N VAL A 596 -5.67 -21.00 -18.54
CA VAL A 596 -5.05 -21.40 -17.26
C VAL A 596 -4.14 -20.34 -16.68
N ALA A 597 -3.35 -19.67 -17.52
CA ALA A 597 -2.42 -18.64 -17.06
C ALA A 597 -3.16 -17.46 -16.39
N SER A 598 -4.29 -17.03 -16.96
CA SER A 598 -5.13 -15.98 -16.35
C SER A 598 -5.87 -16.47 -15.11
N LYS A 599 -6.42 -17.70 -15.16
CA LYS A 599 -7.22 -18.27 -14.06
C LYS A 599 -6.39 -18.51 -12.79
N LEU A 600 -5.11 -18.89 -12.95
CA LEU A 600 -4.20 -19.19 -11.86
C LEU A 600 -3.21 -18.04 -11.56
N GLU A 601 -3.45 -16.86 -12.12
CA GLU A 601 -2.63 -15.64 -11.90
C GLU A 601 -1.12 -15.92 -12.12
N MET A 602 -0.78 -16.58 -13.24
CA MET A 602 0.60 -16.86 -13.60
C MET A 602 1.35 -15.56 -13.90
N GLU A 603 2.68 -15.59 -13.80
CA GLU A 603 3.50 -14.41 -14.11
C GLU A 603 3.38 -14.02 -15.59
N PRO A 604 3.63 -12.76 -15.95
CA PRO A 604 3.69 -12.35 -17.35
C PRO A 604 4.65 -13.24 -18.16
N ASP A 605 4.26 -13.62 -19.37
CA ASP A 605 5.03 -14.50 -20.28
C ASP A 605 5.28 -15.93 -19.74
N GLU A 606 4.47 -16.42 -18.80
CA GLU A 606 4.50 -17.78 -18.31
C GLU A 606 3.30 -18.55 -18.85
N ASN A 607 3.53 -19.72 -19.49
CA ASN A 607 2.50 -20.55 -20.08
C ASN A 607 2.47 -21.95 -19.46
N ALA A 608 1.27 -22.48 -19.24
CA ALA A 608 1.09 -23.87 -18.87
C ALA A 608 1.34 -24.77 -20.09
N VAL A 609 2.29 -25.72 -19.96
CA VAL A 609 2.71 -26.59 -21.07
C VAL A 609 2.30 -28.06 -20.86
N TYR A 610 1.97 -28.43 -19.64
CA TYR A 610 1.52 -29.80 -19.31
C TYR A 610 0.59 -29.78 -18.08
N MET A 611 -0.43 -30.66 -18.09
CA MET A 611 -1.35 -30.86 -16.98
C MET A 611 -1.23 -32.31 -16.47
N ALA A 612 -0.83 -32.47 -15.20
CA ALA A 612 -0.94 -33.77 -14.52
C ALA A 612 -2.17 -33.79 -13.60
N VAL A 613 -2.81 -34.92 -13.50
CA VAL A 613 -4.03 -35.15 -12.70
C VAL A 613 -3.72 -36.18 -11.64
N THR A 614 -4.03 -35.88 -10.37
CA THR A 614 -3.77 -36.78 -9.26
C THR A 614 -4.83 -36.70 -8.17
N THR A 615 -5.04 -37.83 -7.45
CA THR A 615 -5.89 -37.87 -6.26
C THR A 615 -5.12 -38.20 -4.97
N ASP A 616 -3.99 -38.88 -5.11
CA ASP A 616 -3.24 -39.47 -3.99
C ASP A 616 -1.72 -39.32 -4.14
N TYR A 617 -1.26 -38.53 -5.09
CA TYR A 617 0.17 -38.30 -5.39
C TYR A 617 1.00 -39.57 -5.59
N LYS A 618 0.37 -40.69 -6.02
CA LYS A 618 1.09 -41.90 -6.37
C LYS A 618 1.47 -41.91 -7.86
N GLY A 619 2.65 -42.40 -8.16
CA GLY A 619 3.18 -42.45 -9.52
C GLY A 619 4.38 -41.56 -9.73
N PHE A 620 4.69 -41.23 -10.96
CA PHE A 620 5.91 -40.57 -11.36
C PHE A 620 5.67 -39.50 -12.43
N MET A 621 6.37 -38.39 -12.33
CA MET A 621 6.56 -37.42 -13.41
C MET A 621 7.82 -37.78 -14.18
N LEU A 622 7.68 -37.93 -15.49
CA LEU A 622 8.77 -38.18 -16.43
C LEU A 622 9.07 -36.92 -17.22
N PHE A 623 10.33 -36.43 -17.16
CA PHE A 623 10.81 -35.30 -17.95
C PHE A 623 11.88 -35.76 -18.92
N PHE A 624 11.56 -35.73 -20.20
CA PHE A 624 12.50 -36.03 -21.28
C PHE A 624 13.14 -34.77 -21.80
N PHE A 625 14.48 -34.70 -21.76
CA PHE A 625 15.23 -33.51 -22.15
C PHE A 625 15.86 -33.67 -23.54
N GLU A 626 16.03 -32.54 -24.24
CA GLU A 626 16.65 -32.49 -25.56
C GLU A 626 18.04 -33.15 -25.61
N ASN A 627 18.79 -33.12 -24.53
CA ASN A 627 20.13 -33.68 -24.41
C ASN A 627 20.20 -35.21 -24.23
N GLY A 628 19.05 -35.91 -24.36
CA GLY A 628 18.97 -37.36 -24.22
C GLY A 628 18.97 -37.84 -22.77
N LYS A 629 18.62 -37.00 -21.81
CA LYS A 629 18.42 -37.38 -20.41
C LYS A 629 16.95 -37.56 -20.10
N LEU A 630 16.66 -38.35 -19.07
CA LEU A 630 15.33 -38.59 -18.50
C LEU A 630 15.39 -38.41 -16.97
N ALA A 631 14.54 -37.57 -16.42
CA ALA A 631 14.29 -37.49 -14.99
C ALA A 631 12.97 -38.19 -14.68
N LYS A 632 13.00 -39.18 -13.79
CA LYS A 632 11.82 -39.84 -13.22
C LYS A 632 11.68 -39.41 -11.79
N ILE A 633 10.66 -38.60 -11.50
CA ILE A 633 10.46 -37.92 -10.22
C ILE A 633 9.21 -38.49 -9.56
N ASP A 634 9.30 -38.86 -8.29
CA ASP A 634 8.18 -39.32 -7.49
C ASP A 634 7.12 -38.19 -7.40
N LEU A 635 5.85 -38.53 -7.68
CA LEU A 635 4.76 -37.54 -7.69
C LEU A 635 4.52 -36.93 -6.30
N SER A 636 4.83 -37.68 -5.22
CA SER A 636 4.78 -37.15 -3.84
C SER A 636 5.71 -35.94 -3.60
N ALA A 637 6.73 -35.74 -4.44
CA ALA A 637 7.58 -34.55 -4.37
C ALA A 637 6.82 -33.23 -4.62
N TYR A 638 5.65 -33.30 -5.23
CA TYR A 638 4.77 -32.15 -5.50
C TYR A 638 3.64 -32.01 -4.48
N GLU A 639 3.49 -32.96 -3.56
CA GLU A 639 2.58 -32.86 -2.43
C GLU A 639 3.05 -31.76 -1.46
N THR A 640 2.12 -30.96 -0.94
CA THR A 640 2.42 -29.91 0.05
C THR A 640 1.47 -30.03 1.24
N LYS A 641 2.03 -29.95 2.45
CA LYS A 641 1.26 -29.95 3.71
C LYS A 641 0.47 -28.66 3.96
N THR A 642 0.69 -27.61 3.13
CA THR A 642 0.06 -26.31 3.22
C THR A 642 -0.64 -25.99 1.90
N ASN A 643 -1.64 -25.10 1.91
CA ASN A 643 -2.35 -24.62 0.70
C ASN A 643 -1.46 -23.80 -0.25
N ARG A 644 -0.24 -24.25 -0.49
CA ARG A 644 0.71 -23.60 -1.37
C ARG A 644 0.36 -23.88 -2.82
N LYS A 645 -0.17 -22.87 -3.49
CA LYS A 645 -0.64 -22.99 -4.90
C LYS A 645 0.47 -23.00 -5.95
N LYS A 646 1.68 -22.49 -5.65
CA LYS A 646 2.80 -22.36 -6.59
C LYS A 646 4.07 -22.98 -6.03
N LEU A 647 4.72 -23.86 -6.80
CA LEU A 647 6.03 -24.43 -6.49
C LEU A 647 7.03 -24.03 -7.57
N ILE A 648 8.18 -23.53 -7.15
CA ILE A 648 9.32 -23.20 -8.03
C ILE A 648 10.27 -24.39 -8.17
N LYS A 649 11.10 -24.40 -9.22
CA LYS A 649 12.01 -25.50 -9.54
C LYS A 649 11.29 -26.86 -9.62
N ALA A 650 10.19 -26.88 -10.36
CA ALA A 650 9.37 -28.07 -10.52
C ALA A 650 10.05 -29.16 -11.37
N TYR A 651 10.99 -28.80 -12.21
CA TYR A 651 11.88 -29.68 -12.96
C TYR A 651 13.18 -28.94 -13.31
N CYS A 652 14.16 -29.64 -13.93
CA CYS A 652 15.48 -29.08 -14.20
C CYS A 652 15.43 -27.96 -15.25
N GLU A 653 15.87 -26.76 -14.89
CA GLU A 653 15.92 -25.57 -15.74
C GLU A 653 17.08 -25.58 -16.76
N LYS A 654 18.12 -26.42 -16.52
CA LYS A 654 19.36 -26.40 -17.30
C LYS A 654 19.23 -26.93 -18.72
N PHE A 655 18.18 -27.70 -19.01
CA PHE A 655 17.99 -28.37 -20.29
C PHE A 655 16.55 -28.21 -20.76
N PRO A 656 16.31 -27.89 -22.04
CA PRO A 656 14.97 -27.87 -22.61
C PRO A 656 14.27 -29.24 -22.49
N VAL A 657 13.03 -29.22 -22.09
CA VAL A 657 12.17 -30.43 -22.02
C VAL A 657 11.52 -30.65 -23.39
N VAL A 658 11.54 -31.88 -23.85
CA VAL A 658 10.88 -32.31 -25.10
C VAL A 658 9.45 -32.73 -24.83
N ASN A 659 9.25 -33.61 -23.83
CA ASN A 659 7.93 -34.08 -23.43
C ASN A 659 7.90 -34.34 -21.91
N MET A 660 6.71 -34.25 -21.36
CA MET A 660 6.38 -34.61 -19.97
C MET A 660 5.28 -35.68 -19.96
N PHE A 661 5.36 -36.60 -19.00
CA PHE A 661 4.30 -37.61 -18.80
C PHE A 661 4.09 -37.85 -17.32
N CYS A 662 2.84 -37.96 -16.89
CA CYS A 662 2.46 -38.39 -15.55
C CYS A 662 2.00 -39.87 -15.65
N VAL A 663 2.66 -40.76 -14.93
CA VAL A 663 2.40 -42.19 -15.02
C VAL A 663 2.32 -42.83 -13.64
N THR A 664 1.44 -43.83 -13.48
CA THR A 664 1.29 -44.62 -12.26
C THR A 664 2.15 -45.87 -12.25
N GLU A 665 2.54 -46.36 -13.43
CA GLU A 665 3.35 -47.56 -13.62
C GLU A 665 4.39 -47.35 -14.72
N ASP A 666 5.38 -48.24 -14.77
CA ASP A 666 6.44 -48.18 -15.76
C ASP A 666 5.95 -48.60 -17.14
N LYS A 667 6.27 -47.76 -18.13
CA LYS A 667 5.87 -47.95 -19.55
C LYS A 667 7.07 -47.84 -20.47
N GLU A 668 6.87 -48.26 -21.73
CA GLU A 668 7.86 -48.08 -22.78
C GLU A 668 7.58 -46.81 -23.61
N TYR A 669 8.66 -46.08 -23.91
CA TYR A 669 8.61 -44.83 -24.69
C TYR A 669 9.54 -44.90 -25.89
N VAL A 670 9.04 -44.37 -27.02
CA VAL A 670 9.82 -44.21 -28.26
C VAL A 670 10.47 -42.84 -28.24
N MET A 671 11.80 -42.80 -28.15
CA MET A 671 12.60 -41.55 -28.25
C MET A 671 13.20 -41.45 -29.66
N LYS A 672 12.95 -40.39 -30.36
CA LYS A 672 13.52 -40.10 -31.70
C LYS A 672 14.49 -38.93 -31.63
N SER A 673 15.67 -39.08 -32.26
CA SER A 673 16.65 -38.01 -32.37
C SER A 673 16.59 -37.34 -33.74
N THR A 674 17.12 -36.12 -33.83
CA THR A 674 17.28 -35.36 -35.08
C THR A 674 18.25 -36.04 -36.06
N SER A 675 18.99 -37.06 -35.62
CA SER A 675 19.78 -37.94 -36.51
C SER A 675 19.03 -39.12 -37.07
N GLY A 676 17.69 -39.20 -36.84
CA GLY A 676 16.85 -40.30 -37.32
C GLY A 676 17.01 -41.61 -36.54
N ARG A 677 17.68 -41.57 -35.38
CA ARG A 677 17.81 -42.75 -34.51
C ARG A 677 16.62 -42.86 -33.54
N ILE A 678 16.18 -44.09 -33.30
CA ILE A 678 15.08 -44.43 -32.42
C ILE A 678 15.60 -45.30 -31.27
N LEU A 679 15.14 -45.01 -30.08
CA LEU A 679 15.37 -45.79 -28.88
C LEU A 679 14.04 -46.11 -28.23
N LEU A 680 13.78 -47.39 -28.00
CA LEU A 680 12.63 -47.85 -27.21
C LEU A 680 13.11 -48.11 -25.79
N LEU A 681 12.65 -47.23 -24.87
CA LEU A 681 13.09 -47.17 -23.49
C LEU A 681 11.99 -47.61 -22.54
N ASN A 682 12.26 -48.60 -21.67
CA ASN A 682 11.39 -48.91 -20.54
C ASN A 682 11.79 -48.07 -19.32
N THR A 683 10.82 -47.36 -18.73
CA THR A 683 11.04 -46.46 -17.60
C THR A 683 11.39 -47.20 -16.30
N GLY A 684 11.12 -48.50 -16.19
CA GLY A 684 11.55 -49.34 -15.07
C GLY A 684 13.05 -49.47 -14.92
N ALA A 685 13.83 -49.18 -15.98
CA ALA A 685 15.29 -49.11 -15.94
C ALA A 685 15.82 -47.82 -15.30
N ILE A 686 14.97 -46.84 -14.96
CA ILE A 686 15.33 -45.53 -14.46
C ILE A 686 15.03 -45.42 -12.97
N ALA A 687 16.07 -45.06 -12.18
CA ALA A 687 15.90 -44.85 -10.75
C ALA A 687 15.04 -43.62 -10.46
N VAL A 688 14.06 -43.77 -9.59
CA VAL A 688 13.20 -42.68 -9.10
C VAL A 688 13.98 -41.68 -8.29
N LYS A 689 13.70 -40.41 -8.47
CA LYS A 689 14.26 -39.28 -7.72
C LYS A 689 13.15 -38.62 -6.90
N THR A 690 13.50 -38.19 -5.68
CA THR A 690 12.63 -37.42 -4.79
C THR A 690 12.85 -35.91 -4.93
N THR A 691 13.92 -35.50 -5.61
CA THR A 691 14.27 -34.08 -5.83
C THR A 691 13.73 -33.60 -7.16
N LYS A 692 12.86 -32.60 -7.13
CA LYS A 692 12.13 -32.05 -8.30
C LYS A 692 13.04 -31.54 -9.43
N ASP A 693 14.12 -30.80 -9.09
CA ASP A 693 15.04 -30.19 -10.05
C ASP A 693 16.17 -31.13 -10.51
N SER A 694 15.96 -32.44 -10.40
CA SER A 694 16.94 -33.45 -10.84
C SER A 694 17.28 -33.31 -12.32
N MET A 695 18.59 -33.32 -12.64
CA MET A 695 19.09 -33.29 -14.02
C MET A 695 18.81 -34.59 -14.80
N GLY A 696 18.25 -35.60 -14.17
CA GLY A 696 18.00 -36.89 -14.76
C GLY A 696 19.26 -37.71 -15.06
N VAL A 697 19.04 -38.90 -15.65
CA VAL A 697 20.10 -39.81 -16.10
C VAL A 697 20.17 -39.79 -17.62
N SER A 698 21.38 -40.01 -18.18
CA SER A 698 21.54 -40.13 -19.62
C SER A 698 20.94 -41.46 -20.12
N VAL A 699 20.00 -41.40 -21.04
CA VAL A 699 19.33 -42.54 -21.60
C VAL A 699 19.63 -42.71 -23.08
N MET A 700 19.79 -41.59 -23.82
CA MET A 700 20.15 -41.64 -25.22
C MET A 700 21.45 -40.93 -25.49
N THR A 701 22.44 -41.62 -26.11
CA THR A 701 23.71 -41.03 -26.55
C THR A 701 23.49 -40.33 -27.88
N LEU A 702 23.70 -39.03 -27.90
CA LEU A 702 23.53 -38.20 -29.09
C LEU A 702 24.85 -37.86 -29.74
N LYS A 703 24.90 -37.76 -31.05
CA LYS A 703 26.06 -37.22 -31.79
C LYS A 703 26.12 -35.69 -31.60
N LYS A 704 27.32 -35.12 -31.71
CA LYS A 704 27.51 -33.67 -31.56
C LYS A 704 26.60 -32.89 -32.53
N GLY A 705 25.85 -31.93 -32.01
CA GLY A 705 24.89 -31.13 -32.77
C GLY A 705 23.51 -31.77 -32.98
N HIS A 706 23.29 -32.96 -32.48
CA HIS A 706 21.95 -33.62 -32.52
C HIS A 706 21.28 -33.60 -31.15
N ARG A 707 19.95 -33.61 -31.18
CA ARG A 707 19.10 -33.61 -29.99
C ARG A 707 17.95 -34.59 -30.11
N VAL A 708 17.26 -34.86 -29.02
CA VAL A 708 15.97 -35.59 -29.06
C VAL A 708 14.95 -34.66 -29.68
N SER A 709 14.24 -35.18 -30.70
CA SER A 709 13.24 -34.39 -31.44
C SER A 709 11.80 -34.67 -30.98
N SER A 710 11.50 -35.89 -30.55
CA SER A 710 10.18 -36.27 -30.04
C SER A 710 10.27 -37.46 -29.11
N VAL A 711 9.30 -37.56 -28.20
CA VAL A 711 9.10 -38.68 -27.31
C VAL A 711 7.59 -38.97 -27.28
N LYS A 712 7.20 -40.24 -27.39
CA LYS A 712 5.82 -40.67 -27.27
C LYS A 712 5.75 -42.04 -26.57
N GLU A 713 4.62 -42.36 -25.98
CA GLU A 713 4.37 -43.70 -25.45
C GLU A 713 4.38 -44.73 -26.58
N TYR A 714 5.00 -45.90 -26.35
CA TYR A 714 5.05 -46.96 -27.31
C TYR A 714 3.71 -47.69 -27.36
N THR A 715 3.21 -47.94 -28.57
CA THR A 715 2.01 -48.75 -28.79
C THR A 715 2.42 -50.04 -29.48
N ASP A 716 1.91 -51.16 -28.96
CA ASP A 716 2.19 -52.48 -29.56
C ASP A 716 1.78 -52.51 -31.03
N GLY A 717 2.67 -53.02 -31.89
CA GLY A 717 2.49 -53.07 -33.34
C GLY A 717 3.06 -51.85 -34.10
N GLU A 718 3.55 -50.82 -33.43
CA GLU A 718 4.18 -49.63 -34.05
C GLU A 718 5.45 -49.99 -34.85
N PHE A 719 6.18 -51.01 -34.40
CA PHE A 719 7.37 -51.51 -35.07
C PHE A 719 7.24 -52.99 -35.41
N VAL A 720 7.66 -53.42 -36.60
CA VAL A 720 7.70 -54.81 -37.04
C VAL A 720 8.71 -55.61 -36.19
N LYS A 721 9.81 -54.96 -35.81
CA LYS A 721 10.87 -55.61 -35.01
C LYS A 721 11.24 -54.74 -33.80
N PRO A 722 10.40 -54.58 -32.78
CA PRO A 722 10.63 -53.67 -31.65
C PRO A 722 11.90 -54.03 -30.87
N ALA A 723 12.31 -55.29 -30.83
CA ALA A 723 13.58 -55.73 -30.18
C ALA A 723 14.84 -55.05 -30.71
N ARG A 724 14.81 -54.54 -31.95
CA ARG A 724 15.92 -53.78 -32.55
C ARG A 724 16.14 -52.44 -31.91
N TYR A 725 15.09 -51.81 -31.39
CA TYR A 725 15.08 -50.46 -30.77
C TYR A 725 15.17 -50.50 -29.27
N ARG A 726 14.92 -51.67 -28.63
CA ARG A 726 15.08 -51.88 -27.19
C ARG A 726 16.54 -52.02 -26.83
N THR A 727 16.91 -51.54 -25.64
CA THR A 727 18.25 -51.70 -25.07
C THR A 727 18.16 -52.28 -23.66
N ARG A 728 19.19 -53.06 -23.29
CA ARG A 728 19.37 -53.56 -21.92
C ARG A 728 20.34 -52.68 -21.10
N THR A 729 21.10 -51.83 -21.78
CA THR A 729 22.12 -50.96 -21.15
C THR A 729 21.89 -49.52 -21.53
N LEU A 730 21.92 -48.62 -20.57
CA LEU A 730 21.78 -47.20 -20.74
C LEU A 730 23.09 -46.49 -20.34
N PRO A 731 23.48 -45.42 -21.03
CA PRO A 731 22.86 -44.80 -22.20
C PRO A 731 23.10 -45.61 -23.52
N ALA A 732 22.14 -45.53 -24.44
CA ALA A 732 22.25 -46.21 -25.74
C ALA A 732 22.17 -45.20 -26.92
N ALA A 733 22.84 -45.53 -28.03
CA ALA A 733 22.84 -44.64 -29.21
C ALA A 733 21.52 -44.72 -30.03
N GLY A 734 20.63 -45.68 -29.72
CA GLY A 734 19.47 -45.99 -30.54
C GLY A 734 19.84 -46.60 -31.91
N ALA A 735 18.84 -47.15 -32.60
CA ALA A 735 18.99 -47.75 -33.94
C ALA A 735 18.33 -46.85 -35.01
N THR A 736 18.86 -46.94 -36.23
CA THR A 736 18.21 -46.33 -37.41
C THR A 736 16.97 -47.16 -37.77
N LEU A 737 15.94 -46.46 -38.27
CA LEU A 737 14.69 -47.12 -38.73
C LEU A 737 15.02 -48.24 -39.72
N SER A 738 14.42 -49.42 -39.57
CA SER A 738 14.60 -50.49 -40.53
C SER A 738 13.74 -50.25 -41.78
N ALA A 739 14.15 -50.83 -42.90
CA ALA A 739 13.37 -50.71 -44.14
C ALA A 739 11.94 -51.26 -43.99
N ASP A 740 11.78 -52.25 -43.11
CA ASP A 740 10.46 -52.88 -42.83
C ASP A 740 9.56 -51.94 -42.01
N ASP A 741 10.14 -51.04 -41.22
CA ASP A 741 9.43 -50.05 -40.34
C ASP A 741 9.25 -48.70 -41.04
N VAL A 742 9.81 -48.52 -42.28
CA VAL A 742 9.62 -47.32 -43.12
C VAL A 742 8.32 -47.43 -43.96
N GLY A 743 7.40 -48.36 -43.60
CA GLY A 743 6.13 -48.58 -44.26
C GLY A 743 5.29 -47.33 -44.43
N GLU A 744 4.98 -47.01 -45.71
CA GLU A 744 3.84 -46.21 -46.20
C GLU A 744 3.57 -44.78 -45.68
N GLN A 745 4.60 -43.99 -45.33
CA GLN A 745 4.39 -42.57 -45.01
C GLN A 745 5.20 -41.61 -45.94
N LEU A 746 5.28 -41.96 -47.22
CA LEU A 746 5.75 -41.08 -48.27
C LEU A 746 4.74 -40.98 -49.42
N THR A 747 3.51 -40.66 -49.10
CA THR A 747 2.55 -40.09 -50.07
C THR A 747 1.44 -39.41 -49.30
N LEU A 748 1.61 -38.16 -48.95
CA LEU A 748 0.64 -37.03 -49.06
C LEU A 748 1.29 -35.76 -48.58
#